data_e3304f938f191c566857da8684b5c1c8
#
_entry.id   e3304f938f191c566857da8684b5c1c8
#
_cell.length_a   1.000
_cell.length_b   1.000
_cell.length_c   1.000
_cell.angle_alpha   90.00
_cell.angle_beta   90.00
_cell.angle_gamma   90.00
#
_symmetry.space_group_name_H-M   'P 1'
#
loop_
_entity.id
_entity.type
_entity.pdbx_description
1 polymer ?
#
loop_
_entity_poly.entity_id
_entity_poly.type
_entity_poly.pdbx_seq_one_letter_code
_entity_poly.pdbx_strand_id
1 'polypeptide(L)'
;MAKSTKSIEEKIEDIAKKQLDINQVRYFTKTESINAEIDEALTKAESKSGGKGGNYPDIKLLIELPEMKRIPVMIEVKGRNGDFAKLSKDGNVLNFNEKGEAIYENIKRYAVNGAVHYAQAIINYSKSFQEVIAIGYNGYKVAEDIKTEIGVYYLSRENMLLPKKIAEYSDLSFLSEEHLSNLQTAIRELSLTDEEKERRNTEYEIRIEAILKKLNQRMEDKDESGGLNIKAESRVQLVCGMIMAALGYKDVVAPLEIEELKGQMGQNTNDGIIVLNRIKDFLNSKNLPQEKKDTIGSIFSTILQDVNYYTPRNGESPIKSVYITIKDDIMPMFLSAKHLDFTGRLFNVLTSWIPLRPGDDKNDVVLTPRYVTEMMARLCKVDMNSYVWDYAAGSGGFLVSAMKLMIEDAQRNIKSERELATTIDHIQLFQLLGLELRPEIYILAVLNMILMGDGSSHILNKDSLLYEGKYEQSVEDEGEKPFPANVFLLNPPYSEAGKGFVFVEKALSRMTNGMAAILIQENAGSGQGLPFTKRLLERNTLLASIKMPSKLFIGKAGVQTGIYLFGVGKKHDPATLVKFIDFSYDGFLRQDKKKASLAKNFRDDGTGRERYQELVDIVLDHKCSTHHLDGHVIKDTISLEGNDWTYGQHQSHNAIPTETDFRKSVSEYMAWQISTLLTDISLSDEMDFQ
;
A
#
# COMPACT_ATOMS: atom_id res chain seq x y z
N MET A 1 53.82 32.43 -7.36
CA MET A 1 52.46 31.82 -7.51
C MET A 1 52.58 30.35 -7.14
N ALA A 2 52.08 29.95 -5.99
CA ALA A 2 52.06 28.55 -5.58
C ALA A 2 51.11 27.77 -6.50
N LYS A 3 51.62 26.76 -7.21
CA LYS A 3 50.77 25.80 -7.94
C LYS A 3 49.90 25.08 -6.89
N SER A 4 48.58 25.39 -6.84
CA SER A 4 47.62 24.60 -6.11
C SER A 4 47.69 23.16 -6.63
N THR A 5 48.17 22.24 -5.83
CA THR A 5 48.18 20.81 -6.16
C THR A 5 46.74 20.32 -6.12
N LYS A 6 46.18 19.94 -7.28
CA LYS A 6 44.82 19.34 -7.40
C LYS A 6 44.68 18.20 -6.40
N SER A 7 43.51 18.08 -5.76
CA SER A 7 43.16 16.95 -4.92
C SER A 7 43.18 15.64 -5.73
N ILE A 8 43.24 14.49 -5.07
CA ILE A 8 43.15 13.19 -5.78
C ILE A 8 41.82 13.08 -6.51
N GLU A 9 40.74 13.48 -5.88
CA GLU A 9 39.38 13.47 -6.48
C GLU A 9 39.28 14.31 -7.76
N GLU A 10 39.87 15.53 -7.78
CA GLU A 10 39.97 16.36 -9.00
C GLU A 10 40.81 15.71 -10.11
N LYS A 11 41.88 14.98 -9.75
CA LYS A 11 42.69 14.24 -10.74
C LYS A 11 41.89 13.07 -11.34
N ILE A 12 41.09 12.37 -10.53
CA ILE A 12 40.23 11.27 -10.99
C ILE A 12 39.12 11.81 -11.90
N GLU A 13 38.51 12.95 -11.55
CA GLU A 13 37.54 13.63 -12.40
C GLU A 13 38.16 14.03 -13.76
N ASP A 14 39.38 14.56 -13.77
CA ASP A 14 40.13 14.86 -15.01
C ASP A 14 40.39 13.58 -15.85
N ILE A 15 40.68 12.44 -15.21
CA ILE A 15 40.87 11.16 -15.90
C ILE A 15 39.58 10.71 -16.54
N ALA A 16 38.45 10.77 -15.80
CA ALA A 16 37.13 10.41 -16.32
C ALA A 16 36.75 11.29 -17.53
N LYS A 17 36.91 12.61 -17.43
CA LYS A 17 36.67 13.55 -18.54
C LYS A 17 37.53 13.21 -19.75
N LYS A 18 38.85 12.96 -19.55
CA LYS A 18 39.77 12.57 -20.63
C LYS A 18 39.34 11.25 -21.31
N GLN A 19 38.83 10.29 -20.56
CA GLN A 19 38.27 9.04 -21.13
C GLN A 19 37.04 9.34 -22.01
N LEU A 20 36.12 10.23 -21.57
CA LEU A 20 34.98 10.66 -22.36
C LEU A 20 35.39 11.39 -23.63
N ASP A 21 36.39 12.29 -23.54
CA ASP A 21 36.95 13.01 -24.70
C ASP A 21 37.56 12.06 -25.75
N ILE A 22 38.35 11.07 -25.31
CA ILE A 22 38.96 10.05 -26.17
C ILE A 22 37.88 9.23 -26.91
N ASN A 23 36.78 8.90 -26.22
CA ASN A 23 35.67 8.13 -26.77
C ASN A 23 34.64 9.01 -27.49
N GLN A 24 34.89 10.30 -27.68
CA GLN A 24 34.02 11.29 -28.34
C GLN A 24 32.61 11.37 -27.72
N VAL A 25 32.51 11.11 -26.42
CA VAL A 25 31.25 11.15 -25.66
C VAL A 25 31.02 12.56 -25.13
N ARG A 26 29.93 13.20 -25.54
CA ARG A 26 29.57 14.53 -25.07
C ARG A 26 29.11 14.45 -23.58
N TYR A 27 29.70 15.30 -22.76
CA TYR A 27 29.36 15.40 -21.33
C TYR A 27 29.17 16.87 -20.90
N PHE A 28 28.63 17.06 -19.73
CA PHE A 28 28.40 18.33 -19.06
C PHE A 28 29.03 18.27 -17.67
N THR A 29 29.72 19.34 -17.31
CA THR A 29 30.33 19.46 -15.99
C THR A 29 29.30 19.89 -14.93
N LYS A 30 29.70 19.93 -13.69
CA LYS A 30 28.91 20.20 -12.50
C LYS A 30 27.97 21.41 -12.64
N THR A 31 28.46 22.50 -13.21
CA THR A 31 27.71 23.77 -13.35
C THR A 31 27.02 23.95 -14.70
N GLU A 32 27.30 23.08 -15.68
CA GLU A 32 26.67 23.16 -16.99
C GLU A 32 25.29 22.51 -16.99
N SER A 33 24.36 23.10 -17.74
CA SER A 33 23.00 22.58 -17.92
C SER A 33 22.95 21.55 -19.03
N ILE A 34 22.29 20.41 -18.78
CA ILE A 34 21.90 19.46 -19.85
C ILE A 34 20.64 19.96 -20.53
N ASN A 35 19.59 20.11 -19.73
CA ASN A 35 18.34 20.74 -20.11
C ASN A 35 17.59 21.20 -18.83
N ALA A 36 16.58 22.06 -19.01
CA ALA A 36 15.87 22.66 -17.89
C ALA A 36 15.16 21.61 -17.00
N GLU A 37 14.63 20.53 -17.57
CA GLU A 37 13.89 19.51 -16.83
C GLU A 37 14.81 18.69 -15.89
N ILE A 38 15.99 18.30 -16.36
CA ILE A 38 16.98 17.58 -15.52
C ILE A 38 17.49 18.49 -14.42
N ASP A 39 17.81 19.74 -14.74
CA ASP A 39 18.33 20.70 -13.78
C ASP A 39 17.31 21.03 -12.70
N GLU A 40 16.03 21.18 -13.06
CA GLU A 40 14.92 21.37 -12.14
C GLU A 40 14.75 20.13 -11.24
N ALA A 41 14.77 18.91 -11.79
CA ALA A 41 14.65 17.68 -11.04
C ALA A 41 15.79 17.56 -9.99
N LEU A 42 17.02 17.86 -10.35
CA LEU A 42 18.17 17.85 -9.45
C LEU A 42 18.05 18.94 -8.36
N THR A 43 17.44 20.07 -8.67
CA THR A 43 17.24 21.18 -7.71
C THR A 43 16.10 20.91 -6.73
N LYS A 44 15.05 20.23 -7.14
CA LYS A 44 13.90 19.87 -6.30
C LYS A 44 14.23 18.81 -5.25
N ALA A 45 15.15 17.90 -5.56
CA ALA A 45 15.54 16.84 -4.65
C ALA A 45 16.36 17.39 -3.47
N GLU A 46 16.24 16.73 -2.31
CA GLU A 46 17.14 16.99 -1.18
C GLU A 46 18.60 16.80 -1.59
N SER A 47 19.47 17.67 -1.10
CA SER A 47 20.90 17.58 -1.42
C SER A 47 21.52 16.28 -0.86
N LYS A 48 22.66 15.85 -1.42
CA LYS A 48 23.41 14.67 -0.91
C LYS A 48 23.87 14.79 0.55
N SER A 49 23.70 15.95 1.17
CA SER A 49 23.99 16.19 2.59
C SER A 49 22.72 16.38 3.43
N GLY A 50 21.55 16.23 2.83
CA GLY A 50 20.25 16.56 3.43
C GLY A 50 19.92 18.04 3.32
N GLY A 51 18.62 18.36 3.44
CA GLY A 51 18.11 19.72 3.42
C GLY A 51 17.99 20.33 2.02
N LYS A 52 17.55 21.60 1.98
CA LYS A 52 17.36 22.36 0.73
C LYS A 52 18.70 22.73 0.10
N GLY A 53 18.84 22.48 -1.19
CA GLY A 53 20.01 22.83 -1.97
C GLY A 53 20.08 22.00 -3.24
N GLY A 54 20.68 22.54 -4.30
CA GLY A 54 20.78 21.82 -5.57
C GLY A 54 21.74 20.64 -5.50
N ASN A 55 21.43 19.60 -6.25
CA ASN A 55 22.32 18.48 -6.49
C ASN A 55 23.16 18.72 -7.73
N TYR A 56 24.46 18.54 -7.62
CA TYR A 56 25.42 18.78 -8.68
C TYR A 56 26.30 17.56 -8.89
N PRO A 57 25.88 16.61 -9.77
CA PRO A 57 26.73 15.50 -10.18
C PRO A 57 28.03 16.01 -10.78
N ASP A 58 29.15 15.33 -10.53
CA ASP A 58 30.44 15.78 -11.01
C ASP A 58 30.53 15.81 -12.54
N ILE A 59 29.91 14.79 -13.20
CA ILE A 59 29.77 14.71 -14.66
C ILE A 59 28.37 14.23 -14.98
N LYS A 60 27.76 14.84 -16.00
CA LYS A 60 26.41 14.55 -16.49
C LYS A 60 26.44 14.28 -17.98
N LEU A 61 25.66 13.30 -18.45
CA LEU A 61 25.49 13.03 -19.89
C LEU A 61 24.01 12.81 -20.23
N LEU A 62 23.69 12.99 -21.49
CA LEU A 62 22.45 12.55 -22.09
C LEU A 62 22.82 11.70 -23.31
N ILE A 63 22.80 10.38 -23.15
CA ILE A 63 23.11 9.45 -24.23
C ILE A 63 21.87 9.09 -25.03
N GLU A 64 22.02 8.85 -26.32
CA GLU A 64 20.97 8.38 -27.20
C GLU A 64 21.23 6.91 -27.56
N LEU A 65 20.43 6.03 -26.98
CA LEU A 65 20.47 4.59 -27.28
C LEU A 65 19.87 4.29 -28.66
N PRO A 66 20.16 3.16 -29.28
CA PRO A 66 19.43 2.69 -30.45
C PRO A 66 17.92 2.83 -30.24
N GLU A 67 17.15 3.09 -31.32
CA GLU A 67 15.70 3.38 -31.29
C GLU A 67 15.35 4.80 -30.75
N MET A 68 16.29 5.75 -30.81
CA MET A 68 16.11 7.16 -30.42
C MET A 68 15.74 7.38 -28.94
N LYS A 69 16.06 6.45 -28.07
CA LYS A 69 15.78 6.55 -26.65
C LYS A 69 16.87 7.34 -25.95
N ARG A 70 16.53 8.48 -25.35
CA ARG A 70 17.47 9.32 -24.58
C ARG A 70 17.46 8.96 -23.11
N ILE A 71 18.62 8.66 -22.54
CA ILE A 71 18.80 8.31 -21.13
C ILE A 71 19.83 9.23 -20.49
N PRO A 72 19.48 9.93 -19.39
CA PRO A 72 20.45 10.66 -18.58
C PRO A 72 21.44 9.72 -17.90
N VAL A 73 22.71 10.15 -17.81
CA VAL A 73 23.76 9.43 -17.08
C VAL A 73 24.36 10.37 -16.05
N MET A 74 24.36 9.95 -14.78
CA MET A 74 24.90 10.72 -13.66
C MET A 74 26.15 10.03 -13.13
N ILE A 75 27.26 10.74 -13.11
CA ILE A 75 28.57 10.22 -12.65
C ILE A 75 28.97 10.99 -11.38
N GLU A 76 29.22 10.27 -10.31
CA GLU A 76 29.84 10.80 -9.08
C GLU A 76 31.23 10.24 -8.94
N VAL A 77 32.18 11.13 -8.69
CA VAL A 77 33.61 10.80 -8.59
C VAL A 77 34.08 10.84 -7.14
N LYS A 78 34.91 9.88 -6.74
CA LYS A 78 35.59 9.85 -5.44
C LYS A 78 37.08 9.55 -5.59
N GLY A 79 37.86 9.98 -4.58
CA GLY A 79 39.31 9.95 -4.63
C GLY A 79 39.98 9.15 -3.52
N ARG A 80 39.31 8.19 -2.87
CA ARG A 80 39.88 7.45 -1.74
C ARG A 80 39.61 5.96 -1.84
N ASN A 81 40.57 5.16 -1.36
CA ASN A 81 40.32 3.71 -1.22
C ASN A 81 39.19 3.43 -0.26
N GLY A 82 38.25 2.58 -0.68
CA GLY A 82 37.09 2.19 0.09
C GLY A 82 35.89 3.13 -0.02
N ASP A 83 35.94 4.21 -0.82
CA ASP A 83 34.82 5.12 -1.06
C ASP A 83 34.05 4.81 -2.37
N PHE A 84 34.14 3.58 -2.87
CA PHE A 84 33.48 3.14 -4.10
C PHE A 84 31.97 2.97 -3.93
N ALA A 85 31.57 2.05 -3.06
CA ALA A 85 30.16 1.74 -2.83
C ALA A 85 29.88 1.27 -1.41
N LYS A 86 28.74 1.66 -0.83
CA LYS A 86 28.21 1.08 0.40
C LYS A 86 26.98 0.26 0.05
N LEU A 87 27.10 -1.05 0.24
CA LEU A 87 26.04 -2.02 -0.06
C LEU A 87 25.47 -2.62 1.22
N SER A 88 24.23 -3.07 1.16
CA SER A 88 23.59 -3.90 2.19
C SER A 88 24.19 -5.32 2.20
N LYS A 89 23.78 -6.15 3.15
CA LYS A 89 24.17 -7.58 3.19
C LYS A 89 23.74 -8.35 1.93
N ASP A 90 22.65 -7.89 1.29
CA ASP A 90 22.07 -8.49 0.08
C ASP A 90 22.68 -7.90 -1.22
N GLY A 91 23.70 -7.07 -1.12
CA GLY A 91 24.38 -6.46 -2.28
C GLY A 91 23.67 -5.26 -2.90
N ASN A 92 22.60 -4.73 -2.30
CA ASN A 92 21.91 -3.55 -2.79
C ASN A 92 22.56 -2.25 -2.31
N VAL A 93 22.45 -1.18 -3.10
CA VAL A 93 22.96 0.15 -2.75
C VAL A 93 22.25 0.66 -1.49
N LEU A 94 23.00 0.94 -0.43
CA LEU A 94 22.47 1.29 0.89
C LEU A 94 22.36 2.82 1.05
N ASN A 95 21.32 3.40 0.43
CA ASN A 95 20.99 4.83 0.56
C ASN A 95 19.92 5.12 1.61
N PHE A 96 19.20 4.10 2.08
CA PHE A 96 18.13 4.21 3.07
C PHE A 96 18.35 3.22 4.22
N ASN A 97 17.96 3.64 5.43
CA ASN A 97 17.97 2.77 6.60
C ASN A 97 16.70 1.88 6.65
N GLU A 98 16.60 1.05 7.66
CA GLU A 98 15.44 0.16 7.88
C GLU A 98 14.12 0.88 8.12
N LYS A 99 14.15 2.19 8.38
CA LYS A 99 12.97 3.05 8.56
C LYS A 99 12.61 3.84 7.30
N GLY A 100 13.31 3.62 6.17
CA GLY A 100 13.13 4.37 4.93
C GLY A 100 13.72 5.78 4.93
N GLU A 101 14.52 6.14 5.93
CA GLU A 101 15.18 7.44 6.01
C GLU A 101 16.49 7.41 5.25
N ALA A 102 16.80 8.51 4.53
CA ALA A 102 18.05 8.61 3.76
C ALA A 102 19.29 8.60 4.66
N ILE A 103 20.29 7.83 4.29
CA ILE A 103 21.60 7.76 4.96
C ILE A 103 22.55 8.70 4.23
N TYR A 104 22.48 9.98 4.53
CA TYR A 104 23.28 11.01 3.85
C TYR A 104 24.79 10.81 3.99
N GLU A 105 25.24 10.16 5.05
CA GLU A 105 26.66 9.79 5.21
C GLU A 105 27.11 8.86 4.08
N ASN A 106 26.30 7.84 3.73
CA ASN A 106 26.60 6.94 2.63
C ASN A 106 26.52 7.66 1.27
N ILE A 107 25.45 8.42 1.06
CA ILE A 107 25.20 9.16 -0.19
C ILE A 107 26.34 10.14 -0.49
N LYS A 108 26.84 10.83 0.53
CA LYS A 108 27.94 11.81 0.37
C LYS A 108 29.29 11.15 0.16
N ARG A 109 29.56 10.05 0.86
CA ARG A 109 30.87 9.44 0.94
C ARG A 109 31.20 8.55 -0.26
N TYR A 110 30.24 7.73 -0.71
CA TYR A 110 30.50 6.69 -1.70
C TYR A 110 30.07 7.10 -3.11
N ALA A 111 30.90 6.79 -4.11
CA ALA A 111 30.69 7.17 -5.51
C ALA A 111 29.36 6.61 -6.06
N VAL A 112 29.12 5.30 -5.91
CA VAL A 112 27.89 4.66 -6.38
C VAL A 112 26.64 5.23 -5.67
N ASN A 113 26.71 5.40 -4.35
CA ASN A 113 25.59 5.89 -3.55
C ASN A 113 25.20 7.33 -3.93
N GLY A 114 26.18 8.19 -4.20
CA GLY A 114 25.95 9.54 -4.69
C GLY A 114 25.35 9.57 -6.10
N ALA A 115 25.88 8.78 -7.03
CA ALA A 115 25.37 8.70 -8.41
C ALA A 115 23.90 8.19 -8.42
N VAL A 116 23.59 7.17 -7.61
CA VAL A 116 22.23 6.63 -7.45
C VAL A 116 21.29 7.68 -6.88
N HIS A 117 21.71 8.48 -5.92
CA HIS A 117 20.89 9.57 -5.37
C HIS A 117 20.48 10.58 -6.44
N TYR A 118 21.38 10.99 -7.32
CA TYR A 118 21.05 11.90 -8.43
C TYR A 118 20.14 11.24 -9.46
N ALA A 119 20.34 9.96 -9.76
CA ALA A 119 19.48 9.22 -10.66
C ALA A 119 18.05 9.13 -10.11
N GLN A 120 17.89 8.86 -8.82
CA GLN A 120 16.60 8.86 -8.13
C GLN A 120 15.93 10.24 -8.17
N ALA A 121 16.69 11.32 -8.02
CA ALA A 121 16.17 12.68 -8.14
C ALA A 121 15.55 12.94 -9.54
N ILE A 122 16.23 12.54 -10.60
CA ILE A 122 15.71 12.71 -11.96
C ILE A 122 14.44 11.89 -12.18
N ILE A 123 14.43 10.61 -11.77
CA ILE A 123 13.24 9.75 -11.95
C ILE A 123 12.04 10.30 -11.16
N ASN A 124 12.25 10.84 -9.96
CA ASN A 124 11.19 11.36 -9.11
C ASN A 124 10.59 12.66 -9.63
N TYR A 125 11.42 13.56 -10.16
CA TYR A 125 11.01 14.93 -10.43
C TYR A 125 10.95 15.30 -11.93
N SER A 126 11.35 14.38 -12.83
CA SER A 126 11.23 14.56 -14.28
C SER A 126 9.97 13.87 -14.82
N LYS A 127 9.33 14.50 -15.81
CA LYS A 127 8.18 13.92 -16.54
C LYS A 127 8.65 13.05 -17.73
N SER A 128 9.73 13.47 -18.39
CA SER A 128 10.22 12.83 -19.63
C SER A 128 11.21 11.70 -19.36
N PHE A 129 12.01 11.78 -18.29
CA PHE A 129 13.06 10.82 -18.02
C PHE A 129 12.62 9.81 -16.96
N GLN A 130 12.24 8.62 -17.44
CA GLN A 130 11.75 7.51 -16.61
C GLN A 130 12.85 6.50 -16.28
N GLU A 131 14.00 6.65 -16.89
CA GLU A 131 15.16 5.77 -16.79
C GLU A 131 16.43 6.61 -16.72
N VAL A 132 17.38 6.20 -15.87
CA VAL A 132 18.65 6.90 -15.65
C VAL A 132 19.74 5.86 -15.39
N ILE A 133 20.94 6.12 -15.89
CA ILE A 133 22.13 5.35 -15.55
C ILE A 133 22.94 6.11 -14.50
N ALA A 134 23.27 5.43 -13.41
CA ALA A 134 24.12 5.95 -12.35
C ALA A 134 25.50 5.29 -12.42
N ILE A 135 26.55 6.09 -12.45
CA ILE A 135 27.93 5.61 -12.51
C ILE A 135 28.72 6.12 -11.31
N GLY A 136 29.12 5.21 -10.44
CA GLY A 136 30.09 5.51 -9.42
C GLY A 136 31.51 5.33 -9.97
N TYR A 137 32.32 6.38 -9.98
CA TYR A 137 33.70 6.38 -10.44
C TYR A 137 34.61 6.69 -9.26
N ASN A 138 35.28 5.69 -8.71
CA ASN A 138 36.25 5.88 -7.64
C ASN A 138 37.69 5.64 -8.15
N GLY A 139 38.64 6.44 -7.67
CA GLY A 139 40.04 6.22 -7.98
C GLY A 139 40.94 6.60 -6.80
N TYR A 140 41.99 5.82 -6.59
CA TYR A 140 42.93 6.05 -5.50
C TYR A 140 44.35 5.64 -5.88
N LYS A 141 45.30 6.25 -5.19
CA LYS A 141 46.74 5.99 -5.46
C LYS A 141 47.17 4.68 -4.79
N VAL A 142 47.78 3.80 -5.58
CA VAL A 142 48.46 2.58 -5.12
C VAL A 142 49.91 2.64 -5.60
N ALA A 143 50.88 2.89 -4.71
CA ALA A 143 52.23 3.21 -5.02
C ALA A 143 52.34 4.42 -5.97
N GLU A 144 52.84 4.27 -7.17
CA GLU A 144 52.95 5.34 -8.18
C GLU A 144 51.73 5.38 -9.13
N ASP A 145 50.89 4.32 -9.16
CA ASP A 145 49.79 4.16 -10.09
C ASP A 145 48.44 4.59 -9.47
N ILE A 146 47.49 4.95 -10.34
CA ILE A 146 46.11 5.21 -9.98
C ILE A 146 45.26 3.99 -10.35
N LYS A 147 44.67 3.36 -9.33
CA LYS A 147 43.65 2.32 -9.51
C LYS A 147 42.29 2.95 -9.60
N THR A 148 41.45 2.53 -10.57
CA THR A 148 40.09 2.98 -10.76
C THR A 148 39.10 1.85 -10.54
N GLU A 149 37.91 2.19 -10.02
CA GLU A 149 36.75 1.31 -9.81
C GLU A 149 35.53 2.01 -10.40
N ILE A 150 34.89 1.41 -11.42
CA ILE A 150 33.75 2.00 -12.12
C ILE A 150 32.57 1.04 -12.06
N GLY A 151 31.51 1.42 -11.36
CA GLY A 151 30.28 0.62 -11.25
C GLY A 151 29.11 1.33 -11.91
N VAL A 152 28.44 0.61 -12.79
CA VAL A 152 27.33 1.11 -13.58
C VAL A 152 26.03 0.47 -13.14
N TYR A 153 25.05 1.31 -12.81
CA TYR A 153 23.73 0.90 -12.31
C TYR A 153 22.64 1.49 -13.19
N TYR A 154 21.63 0.70 -13.46
CA TYR A 154 20.42 1.11 -14.15
C TYR A 154 19.29 1.34 -13.15
N LEU A 155 18.63 2.46 -13.32
CA LEU A 155 17.44 2.82 -12.57
C LEU A 155 16.29 3.14 -13.54
N SER A 156 15.11 2.67 -13.19
CA SER A 156 13.84 3.05 -13.83
C SER A 156 12.82 3.35 -12.74
N ARG A 157 11.66 3.85 -13.11
CA ARG A 157 10.55 3.99 -12.14
C ARG A 157 10.22 2.68 -11.43
N GLU A 158 10.45 1.54 -12.09
CA GLU A 158 10.14 0.23 -11.52
C GLU A 158 11.16 -0.24 -10.50
N ASN A 159 12.43 0.16 -10.63
CA ASN A 159 13.52 -0.33 -9.78
C ASN A 159 14.31 0.76 -9.06
N MET A 160 13.80 1.99 -8.96
CA MET A 160 14.57 3.12 -8.41
C MET A 160 15.01 2.93 -6.94
N LEU A 161 14.31 2.13 -6.14
CA LEU A 161 14.72 1.80 -4.77
C LEU A 161 15.68 0.59 -4.71
N LEU A 162 15.72 -0.21 -5.75
CA LEU A 162 16.61 -1.36 -5.91
C LEU A 162 17.37 -1.23 -7.24
N PRO A 163 18.34 -0.31 -7.33
CA PRO A 163 19.13 -0.10 -8.53
C PRO A 163 19.78 -1.39 -9.00
N LYS A 164 19.67 -1.67 -10.29
CA LYS A 164 20.27 -2.87 -10.88
C LYS A 164 21.66 -2.59 -11.36
N LYS A 165 22.62 -3.36 -10.88
CA LYS A 165 23.99 -3.30 -11.37
C LYS A 165 24.05 -3.86 -12.79
N ILE A 166 24.51 -3.06 -13.75
CA ILE A 166 24.77 -3.51 -15.11
C ILE A 166 26.10 -4.29 -15.12
N ALA A 167 27.20 -3.61 -14.75
CA ALA A 167 28.54 -4.19 -14.73
C ALA A 167 29.51 -3.30 -13.96
N GLU A 168 30.72 -3.82 -13.77
CA GLU A 168 31.93 -3.01 -13.49
C GLU A 168 32.75 -2.93 -14.76
N TYR A 169 33.31 -1.74 -15.03
CA TYR A 169 34.10 -1.48 -16.20
C TYR A 169 35.51 -0.96 -15.81
N SER A 170 36.47 -1.11 -16.69
CA SER A 170 37.82 -0.59 -16.50
C SER A 170 37.96 0.88 -16.85
N ASP A 171 37.12 1.36 -17.78
CA ASP A 171 37.09 2.73 -18.29
C ASP A 171 35.69 3.08 -18.80
N LEU A 172 35.47 4.28 -19.37
CA LEU A 172 34.21 4.77 -19.87
C LEU A 172 33.98 4.52 -21.37
N SER A 173 34.72 3.63 -22.02
CA SER A 173 34.60 3.31 -23.45
C SER A 173 33.23 2.70 -23.80
N PHE A 174 32.58 2.03 -22.84
CA PHE A 174 31.23 1.46 -23.03
C PHE A 174 30.15 2.52 -23.33
N LEU A 175 30.43 3.81 -23.11
CA LEU A 175 29.55 4.93 -23.45
C LEU A 175 29.75 5.46 -24.86
N SER A 176 30.78 4.97 -25.60
CA SER A 176 30.96 5.36 -27.01
C SER A 176 29.83 4.85 -27.89
N GLU A 177 29.55 5.55 -28.97
CA GLU A 177 28.48 5.22 -29.93
C GLU A 177 28.56 3.76 -30.40
N GLU A 178 29.74 3.24 -30.61
CA GLU A 178 30.01 1.86 -31.02
C GLU A 178 29.56 0.80 -30.01
N HIS A 179 29.54 1.13 -28.69
CA HIS A 179 29.20 0.19 -27.63
C HIS A 179 27.78 0.39 -27.03
N LEU A 180 27.03 1.42 -27.44
CA LEU A 180 25.70 1.69 -26.89
C LEU A 180 24.69 0.56 -27.14
N SER A 181 24.85 -0.21 -28.22
CA SER A 181 24.00 -1.40 -28.48
C SER A 181 24.20 -2.50 -27.44
N ASN A 182 25.45 -2.69 -26.97
CA ASN A 182 25.77 -3.66 -25.92
C ASN A 182 25.19 -3.21 -24.58
N LEU A 183 25.31 -1.90 -24.26
CA LEU A 183 24.71 -1.32 -23.07
C LEU A 183 23.18 -1.46 -23.08
N GLN A 184 22.51 -1.22 -24.21
CA GLN A 184 21.08 -1.42 -24.37
C GLN A 184 20.66 -2.88 -24.16
N THR A 185 21.42 -3.84 -24.69
CA THR A 185 21.17 -5.27 -24.49
C THR A 185 21.28 -5.65 -23.02
N ALA A 186 22.34 -5.19 -22.33
CA ALA A 186 22.51 -5.42 -20.89
C ALA A 186 21.35 -4.85 -20.07
N ILE A 187 20.84 -3.66 -20.42
CA ILE A 187 19.66 -3.08 -19.77
C ILE A 187 18.40 -3.94 -19.99
N ARG A 188 18.18 -4.47 -21.20
CA ARG A 188 17.02 -5.33 -21.50
C ARG A 188 17.04 -6.66 -20.73
N GLU A 189 18.23 -7.18 -20.42
CA GLU A 189 18.39 -8.41 -19.65
C GLU A 189 18.14 -8.20 -18.14
N LEU A 190 18.08 -6.97 -17.67
CA LEU A 190 17.82 -6.62 -16.25
C LEU A 190 16.33 -6.70 -15.89
N SER A 191 15.63 -7.77 -16.24
CA SER A 191 14.26 -7.99 -15.76
C SER A 191 14.24 -8.26 -14.25
N LEU A 192 13.21 -7.75 -13.54
CA LEU A 192 13.00 -8.04 -12.12
C LEU A 192 12.42 -9.45 -11.95
N THR A 193 13.07 -10.29 -11.13
CA THR A 193 12.50 -11.56 -10.67
C THR A 193 11.33 -11.29 -9.70
N ASP A 194 10.51 -12.32 -9.43
CA ASP A 194 9.38 -12.16 -8.50
C ASP A 194 9.86 -11.85 -7.08
N GLU A 195 10.98 -12.42 -6.63
CA GLU A 195 11.63 -12.11 -5.34
C GLU A 195 12.10 -10.64 -5.27
N GLU A 196 12.63 -10.12 -6.38
CA GLU A 196 13.07 -8.73 -6.47
C GLU A 196 11.89 -7.76 -6.51
N LYS A 197 10.78 -8.15 -7.15
CA LYS A 197 9.53 -7.38 -7.10
C LYS A 197 9.01 -7.31 -5.67
N GLU A 198 9.00 -8.43 -4.94
CA GLU A 198 8.56 -8.48 -3.55
C GLU A 198 9.45 -7.63 -2.63
N ARG A 199 10.77 -7.71 -2.80
CA ARG A 199 11.74 -6.88 -2.07
C ARG A 199 11.51 -5.39 -2.35
N ARG A 200 11.34 -5.00 -3.62
CA ARG A 200 11.00 -3.62 -4.01
C ARG A 200 9.71 -3.15 -3.33
N ASN A 201 8.69 -4.00 -3.31
CA ASN A 201 7.42 -3.68 -2.67
C ASN A 201 7.61 -3.37 -1.19
N THR A 202 8.38 -4.20 -0.49
CA THR A 202 8.73 -4.00 0.92
C THR A 202 9.48 -2.69 1.15
N GLU A 203 10.42 -2.33 0.30
CA GLU A 203 11.17 -1.06 0.39
C GLU A 203 10.25 0.16 0.16
N TYR A 204 9.33 0.09 -0.83
CA TYR A 204 8.32 1.13 -1.03
C TYR A 204 7.41 1.31 0.20
N GLU A 205 6.95 0.22 0.79
CA GLU A 205 6.11 0.23 1.99
C GLU A 205 6.81 0.91 3.16
N ILE A 206 8.06 0.55 3.45
CA ILE A 206 8.88 1.14 4.51
C ILE A 206 9.02 2.66 4.29
N ARG A 207 9.29 3.06 3.05
CA ARG A 207 9.48 4.49 2.71
C ARG A 207 8.20 5.29 2.84
N ILE A 208 7.07 4.76 2.37
CA ILE A 208 5.76 5.41 2.51
C ILE A 208 5.41 5.58 3.99
N GLU A 209 5.60 4.53 4.79
CA GLU A 209 5.35 4.57 6.23
C GLU A 209 6.19 5.67 6.91
N ALA A 210 7.47 5.79 6.54
CA ALA A 210 8.36 6.82 7.07
C ALA A 210 7.91 8.25 6.68
N ILE A 211 7.56 8.48 5.40
CA ILE A 211 7.08 9.77 4.92
C ILE A 211 5.78 10.16 5.60
N LEU A 212 4.82 9.26 5.63
CA LEU A 212 3.52 9.51 6.25
C LEU A 212 3.63 9.75 7.75
N LYS A 213 4.49 9.03 8.45
CA LYS A 213 4.75 9.24 9.87
C LYS A 213 5.30 10.65 10.14
N LYS A 214 6.28 11.09 9.35
CA LYS A 214 6.82 12.46 9.43
C LYS A 214 5.73 13.49 9.12
N LEU A 215 4.92 13.26 8.09
CA LEU A 215 3.83 14.15 7.72
C LEU A 215 2.77 14.23 8.81
N ASN A 216 2.35 13.10 9.39
CA ASN A 216 1.38 13.10 10.49
C ASN A 216 1.89 13.86 11.71
N GLN A 217 3.15 13.62 12.12
CA GLN A 217 3.78 14.31 13.22
C GLN A 217 3.82 15.83 12.98
N ARG A 218 4.21 16.26 11.76
CA ARG A 218 4.21 17.67 11.37
C ARG A 218 2.81 18.27 11.34
N MET A 219 1.79 17.53 10.92
CA MET A 219 0.39 17.96 10.96
C MET A 219 -0.13 18.11 12.40
N GLU A 220 0.33 17.27 13.30
CA GLU A 220 -0.06 17.29 14.72
C GLU A 220 0.59 18.43 15.50
N ASP A 221 1.84 18.72 15.20
CA ASP A 221 2.67 19.66 15.93
C ASP A 221 2.06 21.07 15.92
N LYS A 222 2.10 21.72 17.09
CA LYS A 222 1.59 23.07 17.32
C LYS A 222 2.70 24.12 17.33
N ASP A 223 3.95 23.70 17.18
CA ASP A 223 5.09 24.60 17.22
C ASP A 223 5.07 25.54 15.99
N GLU A 224 5.16 26.84 16.24
CA GLU A 224 5.17 27.90 15.22
C GLU A 224 6.37 27.78 14.25
N SER A 225 7.41 27.03 14.60
CA SER A 225 8.61 26.86 13.79
C SER A 225 8.45 25.86 12.62
N GLY A 226 7.34 25.14 12.52
CA GLY A 226 7.13 24.16 11.42
C GLY A 226 5.91 23.27 11.54
N GLY A 227 5.22 23.28 12.67
CA GLY A 227 4.00 22.52 12.92
C GLY A 227 2.79 23.11 12.19
N LEU A 228 1.90 22.26 11.70
CA LEU A 228 0.73 22.67 10.92
C LEU A 228 -0.54 22.79 11.76
N ASN A 229 -0.57 22.21 12.96
CA ASN A 229 -1.70 22.21 13.89
C ASN A 229 -3.04 21.79 13.25
N ILE A 230 -3.04 20.67 12.54
CA ILE A 230 -4.22 20.13 11.86
C ILE A 230 -4.91 19.13 12.79
N LYS A 231 -6.24 19.28 12.94
CA LYS A 231 -7.06 18.40 13.78
C LYS A 231 -6.99 16.96 13.31
N ALA A 232 -6.97 16.00 14.24
CA ALA A 232 -6.83 14.57 13.94
C ALA A 232 -7.88 14.06 12.95
N GLU A 233 -9.13 14.50 13.10
CA GLU A 233 -10.25 14.11 12.24
C GLU A 233 -10.08 14.59 10.78
N SER A 234 -9.34 15.68 10.57
CA SER A 234 -9.13 16.30 9.25
C SER A 234 -7.91 15.76 8.51
N ARG A 235 -6.95 15.13 9.19
CA ARG A 235 -5.65 14.74 8.59
C ARG A 235 -5.80 13.74 7.45
N VAL A 236 -6.59 12.69 7.67
CA VAL A 236 -6.83 11.64 6.65
C VAL A 236 -7.53 12.21 5.43
N GLN A 237 -8.60 12.97 5.65
CA GLN A 237 -9.37 13.59 4.57
C GLN A 237 -8.50 14.58 3.78
N LEU A 238 -7.66 15.39 4.46
CA LEU A 238 -6.77 16.33 3.80
C LEU A 238 -5.78 15.60 2.88
N VAL A 239 -5.12 14.55 3.38
CA VAL A 239 -4.18 13.75 2.56
C VAL A 239 -4.89 13.11 1.37
N CYS A 240 -6.09 12.54 1.56
CA CYS A 240 -6.88 11.99 0.47
C CYS A 240 -7.24 13.04 -0.58
N GLY A 241 -7.63 14.24 -0.15
CA GLY A 241 -7.92 15.36 -1.05
C GLY A 241 -6.70 15.81 -1.85
N MET A 242 -5.52 15.87 -1.20
CA MET A 242 -4.26 16.20 -1.88
C MET A 242 -3.88 15.15 -2.94
N ILE A 243 -4.06 13.87 -2.63
CA ILE A 243 -3.82 12.80 -3.61
C ILE A 243 -4.78 12.94 -4.80
N MET A 244 -6.08 13.18 -4.55
CA MET A 244 -7.06 13.39 -5.63
C MET A 244 -6.69 14.60 -6.53
N ALA A 245 -6.27 15.71 -5.93
CA ALA A 245 -5.84 16.89 -6.66
C ALA A 245 -4.56 16.65 -7.50
N ALA A 246 -3.68 15.74 -7.04
CA ALA A 246 -2.44 15.39 -7.71
C ALA A 246 -2.59 14.35 -8.81
N LEU A 247 -3.73 13.63 -8.91
CA LEU A 247 -3.91 12.55 -9.87
C LEU A 247 -4.09 13.02 -11.32
N GLY A 248 -4.90 14.04 -11.57
CA GLY A 248 -5.31 14.38 -12.93
C GLY A 248 -6.12 13.29 -13.64
N TYR A 249 -6.63 13.54 -14.85
CA TYR A 249 -7.36 12.55 -15.64
C TYR A 249 -7.16 12.76 -17.14
N LYS A 250 -6.40 11.85 -17.80
CA LYS A 250 -6.33 11.64 -19.27
C LYS A 250 -6.47 12.92 -20.12
N ASP A 251 -5.62 13.88 -20.04
CA ASP A 251 -5.67 15.15 -20.80
C ASP A 251 -6.94 16.02 -20.60
N VAL A 252 -7.88 15.58 -19.72
CA VAL A 252 -9.12 16.32 -19.40
C VAL A 252 -8.90 17.23 -18.18
N VAL A 253 -8.25 16.71 -17.14
CA VAL A 253 -7.93 17.46 -15.93
C VAL A 253 -6.44 17.31 -15.63
N ALA A 254 -5.69 18.40 -15.72
CA ALA A 254 -4.28 18.41 -15.36
C ALA A 254 -4.11 18.20 -13.84
N PRO A 255 -3.08 17.46 -13.40
CA PRO A 255 -2.69 17.45 -11.98
C PRO A 255 -2.48 18.88 -11.47
N LEU A 256 -2.82 19.14 -10.21
CA LEU A 256 -2.52 20.42 -9.57
C LEU A 256 -1.00 20.60 -9.50
N GLU A 257 -0.48 21.77 -9.87
CA GLU A 257 0.93 22.09 -9.72
C GLU A 257 1.16 22.94 -8.47
N ILE A 258 2.34 22.76 -7.83
CA ILE A 258 2.66 23.42 -6.55
C ILE A 258 2.64 24.94 -6.68
N GLU A 259 3.04 25.45 -7.85
CA GLU A 259 3.11 26.87 -8.18
C GLU A 259 1.74 27.56 -8.26
N GLU A 260 0.66 26.80 -8.43
CA GLU A 260 -0.72 27.31 -8.40
C GLU A 260 -1.13 27.73 -6.97
N LEU A 261 -0.52 27.12 -5.93
CA LEU A 261 -0.77 27.41 -4.53
C LEU A 261 0.09 28.60 -4.07
N LYS A 262 -0.48 29.81 -4.15
CA LYS A 262 0.24 31.09 -3.94
C LYS A 262 0.07 31.69 -2.56
N GLY A 263 -0.69 31.03 -1.66
CA GLY A 263 -0.94 31.53 -0.32
C GLY A 263 -1.77 32.84 -0.30
N GLN A 264 -2.62 33.06 -1.29
CA GLN A 264 -3.52 34.23 -1.32
C GLN A 264 -4.68 34.05 -0.35
N MET A 265 -5.21 35.15 0.19
CA MET A 265 -6.29 35.14 1.21
C MET A 265 -7.68 35.45 0.63
N GLY A 266 -7.80 35.65 -0.68
CA GLY A 266 -9.07 35.95 -1.34
C GLY A 266 -10.05 34.76 -1.30
N GLN A 267 -11.35 35.04 -1.22
CA GLN A 267 -12.36 33.97 -1.14
C GLN A 267 -12.30 32.97 -2.32
N ASN A 268 -11.87 33.39 -3.50
CA ASN A 268 -11.78 32.56 -4.69
C ASN A 268 -10.33 32.23 -5.10
N THR A 269 -9.33 32.66 -4.33
CA THR A 269 -7.91 32.55 -4.69
C THR A 269 -7.04 31.96 -3.60
N ASN A 270 -7.61 31.61 -2.45
CA ASN A 270 -6.86 30.91 -1.40
C ASN A 270 -6.56 29.46 -1.79
N ASP A 271 -5.50 28.90 -1.23
CA ASP A 271 -5.02 27.57 -1.58
C ASP A 271 -6.07 26.49 -1.37
N GLY A 272 -6.94 26.62 -0.37
CA GLY A 272 -8.01 25.68 -0.08
C GLY A 272 -9.04 25.59 -1.21
N ILE A 273 -9.48 26.75 -1.76
CA ILE A 273 -10.43 26.79 -2.86
C ILE A 273 -9.82 26.28 -4.17
N ILE A 274 -8.52 26.53 -4.38
CA ILE A 274 -7.80 26.01 -5.56
C ILE A 274 -7.77 24.49 -5.53
N VAL A 275 -7.39 23.88 -4.41
CA VAL A 275 -7.41 22.42 -4.23
C VAL A 275 -8.82 21.87 -4.38
N LEU A 276 -9.82 22.49 -3.72
CA LEU A 276 -11.22 22.07 -3.80
C LEU A 276 -11.76 22.06 -5.23
N ASN A 277 -11.46 23.10 -6.00
CA ASN A 277 -11.86 23.18 -7.40
C ASN A 277 -11.20 22.09 -8.23
N ARG A 278 -9.90 21.82 -8.04
CA ARG A 278 -9.20 20.74 -8.73
C ARG A 278 -9.80 19.36 -8.40
N ILE A 279 -10.17 19.11 -7.14
CA ILE A 279 -10.89 17.89 -6.75
C ILE A 279 -12.25 17.81 -7.45
N LYS A 280 -13.02 18.90 -7.50
CA LYS A 280 -14.31 18.93 -8.20
C LYS A 280 -14.16 18.69 -9.70
N ASP A 281 -13.18 19.29 -10.35
CA ASP A 281 -12.88 19.07 -11.77
C ASP A 281 -12.52 17.59 -12.01
N PHE A 282 -11.70 17.00 -11.15
CA PHE A 282 -11.36 15.58 -11.20
C PHE A 282 -12.60 14.68 -11.04
N LEU A 283 -13.46 14.94 -10.06
CA LEU A 283 -14.69 14.18 -9.85
C LEU A 283 -15.68 14.36 -11.02
N ASN A 284 -15.75 15.55 -11.61
CA ASN A 284 -16.61 15.82 -12.77
C ASN A 284 -16.13 15.10 -14.03
N SER A 285 -14.82 14.86 -14.17
CA SER A 285 -14.27 14.07 -15.26
C SER A 285 -14.56 12.58 -15.16
N LYS A 286 -15.07 12.13 -13.99
CA LYS A 286 -15.48 10.75 -13.73
C LYS A 286 -17.00 10.61 -13.89
N ASN A 287 -17.43 9.44 -14.34
CA ASN A 287 -18.86 9.13 -14.47
C ASN A 287 -19.46 8.76 -13.11
N LEU A 288 -19.52 9.74 -12.20
CA LEU A 288 -20.02 9.60 -10.85
C LEU A 288 -21.45 10.16 -10.73
N PRO A 289 -22.33 9.53 -9.93
CA PRO A 289 -23.62 10.12 -9.55
C PRO A 289 -23.44 11.51 -8.91
N GLN A 290 -24.35 12.43 -9.20
CA GLN A 290 -24.27 13.82 -8.70
C GLN A 290 -24.30 13.87 -7.16
N GLU A 291 -25.15 13.08 -6.50
CA GLU A 291 -25.23 12.97 -5.02
C GLU A 291 -23.85 12.62 -4.43
N LYS A 292 -23.11 11.70 -5.07
CA LYS A 292 -21.78 11.30 -4.62
C LYS A 292 -20.77 12.43 -4.79
N LYS A 293 -20.79 13.17 -5.92
CA LYS A 293 -19.93 14.35 -6.14
C LYS A 293 -20.19 15.42 -5.09
N ASP A 294 -21.46 15.70 -4.80
CA ASP A 294 -21.88 16.70 -3.82
C ASP A 294 -21.46 16.31 -2.40
N THR A 295 -21.62 15.04 -2.03
CA THR A 295 -21.18 14.51 -0.73
C THR A 295 -19.69 14.66 -0.55
N ILE A 296 -18.90 14.20 -1.52
CA ILE A 296 -17.42 14.32 -1.49
C ILE A 296 -17.01 15.79 -1.46
N GLY A 297 -17.62 16.62 -2.32
CA GLY A 297 -17.38 18.06 -2.37
C GLY A 297 -17.69 18.76 -1.06
N SER A 298 -18.77 18.37 -0.37
CA SER A 298 -19.13 18.93 0.94
C SER A 298 -18.11 18.57 2.03
N ILE A 299 -17.67 17.31 2.07
CA ILE A 299 -16.66 16.85 3.03
C ILE A 299 -15.35 17.63 2.85
N PHE A 300 -14.85 17.75 1.62
CA PHE A 300 -13.62 18.51 1.37
C PHE A 300 -13.79 20.01 1.57
N SER A 301 -14.96 20.57 1.25
CA SER A 301 -15.24 21.98 1.47
C SER A 301 -15.10 22.36 2.94
N THR A 302 -15.60 21.52 3.85
CA THR A 302 -15.52 21.75 5.31
C THR A 302 -14.07 21.89 5.79
N ILE A 303 -13.14 21.13 5.18
CA ILE A 303 -11.74 21.11 5.61
C ILE A 303 -10.91 22.14 4.86
N LEU A 304 -11.04 22.20 3.54
CA LEU A 304 -10.21 23.05 2.69
C LEU A 304 -10.56 24.54 2.83
N GLN A 305 -11.78 24.86 3.32
CA GLN A 305 -12.19 26.23 3.61
C GLN A 305 -11.99 26.65 5.09
N ASP A 306 -11.38 25.80 5.91
CA ASP A 306 -10.97 26.20 7.27
C ASP A 306 -9.83 27.24 7.16
N VAL A 307 -10.09 28.43 7.70
CA VAL A 307 -9.16 29.57 7.67
C VAL A 307 -7.78 29.22 8.24
N ASN A 308 -7.72 28.32 9.22
CA ASN A 308 -6.47 27.91 9.86
C ASN A 308 -5.58 27.08 8.90
N TYR A 309 -6.15 26.45 7.87
CA TYR A 309 -5.43 25.55 6.96
C TYR A 309 -4.98 26.25 5.68
N TYR A 310 -5.71 27.25 5.19
CA TYR A 310 -5.29 28.01 3.99
C TYR A 310 -4.55 29.31 4.32
N THR A 311 -4.57 29.80 5.58
CA THR A 311 -3.83 31.02 5.96
C THR A 311 -2.32 30.75 5.96
N PRO A 312 -1.52 31.51 5.21
CA PRO A 312 -0.08 31.34 5.17
C PRO A 312 0.58 31.60 6.53
N ARG A 313 1.50 30.74 6.89
CA ARG A 313 2.42 30.88 8.02
C ARG A 313 3.84 30.86 7.47
N ASN A 314 4.65 31.85 7.76
CA ASN A 314 5.99 31.97 7.20
C ASN A 314 6.05 31.89 5.64
N GLY A 315 5.03 32.43 4.97
CA GLY A 315 4.95 32.49 3.51
C GLY A 315 4.32 31.26 2.82
N GLU A 316 3.94 30.23 3.59
CA GLU A 316 3.34 29.01 3.06
C GLU A 316 2.09 28.59 3.85
N SER A 317 1.01 28.19 3.16
CA SER A 317 -0.18 27.68 3.83
C SER A 317 0.03 26.23 4.30
N PRO A 318 -0.61 25.79 5.41
CA PRO A 318 -0.64 24.39 5.82
C PRO A 318 -1.07 23.44 4.68
N ILE A 319 -2.07 23.83 3.88
CA ILE A 319 -2.54 23.11 2.71
C ILE A 319 -1.41 22.89 1.70
N LYS A 320 -0.72 23.96 1.31
CA LYS A 320 0.41 23.88 0.38
C LYS A 320 1.51 22.99 0.91
N SER A 321 1.84 23.10 2.17
CA SER A 321 2.88 22.34 2.85
C SER A 321 2.61 20.83 2.85
N VAL A 322 1.35 20.41 3.08
CA VAL A 322 0.92 19.00 2.93
C VAL A 322 0.98 18.59 1.47
N TYR A 323 0.49 19.44 0.56
CA TYR A 323 0.47 19.14 -0.87
C TYR A 323 1.85 18.87 -1.46
N ILE A 324 2.87 19.66 -1.09
CA ILE A 324 4.26 19.45 -1.51
C ILE A 324 4.72 18.03 -1.14
N THR A 325 4.51 17.60 0.10
CA THR A 325 4.89 16.24 0.54
C THR A 325 4.17 15.16 -0.28
N ILE A 326 2.87 15.34 -0.56
CA ILE A 326 2.11 14.39 -1.37
C ILE A 326 2.63 14.35 -2.81
N LYS A 327 2.80 15.53 -3.43
CA LYS A 327 3.20 15.66 -4.84
C LYS A 327 4.61 15.14 -5.09
N ASP A 328 5.55 15.51 -4.22
CA ASP A 328 6.98 15.27 -4.42
C ASP A 328 7.43 13.91 -3.86
N ASP A 329 6.89 13.46 -2.73
CA ASP A 329 7.38 12.27 -2.05
C ASP A 329 6.49 11.03 -2.27
N ILE A 330 5.14 11.19 -2.35
CA ILE A 330 4.20 10.07 -2.44
C ILE A 330 3.80 9.76 -3.88
N MET A 331 3.44 10.77 -4.67
CA MET A 331 2.95 10.55 -6.03
C MET A 331 3.93 9.85 -6.97
N PRO A 332 5.25 10.10 -6.93
CA PRO A 332 6.20 9.36 -7.76
C PRO A 332 6.22 7.86 -7.47
N MET A 333 6.13 7.47 -6.18
CA MET A 333 6.04 6.07 -5.79
C MET A 333 4.72 5.44 -6.24
N PHE A 334 3.61 6.17 -6.10
CA PHE A 334 2.31 5.73 -6.56
C PHE A 334 2.29 5.48 -8.09
N LEU A 335 2.82 6.39 -8.87
CA LEU A 335 2.86 6.26 -10.34
C LEU A 335 3.78 5.12 -10.81
N SER A 336 4.87 4.82 -10.06
CA SER A 336 5.75 3.68 -10.35
C SER A 336 5.17 2.35 -9.92
N ALA A 337 4.24 2.34 -8.99
CA ALA A 337 3.74 1.14 -8.31
C ALA A 337 2.41 0.60 -8.88
N LYS A 338 2.07 0.87 -10.15
CA LYS A 338 0.77 0.51 -10.79
C LYS A 338 0.32 -0.96 -10.62
N HIS A 339 1.20 -1.85 -10.21
CA HIS A 339 0.91 -3.28 -10.01
C HIS A 339 1.06 -3.74 -8.55
N LEU A 340 1.26 -2.81 -7.60
CA LEU A 340 1.57 -3.11 -6.22
C LEU A 340 0.37 -2.85 -5.31
N ASP A 341 0.36 -3.49 -4.15
CA ASP A 341 -0.59 -3.20 -3.06
C ASP A 341 -0.24 -1.88 -2.34
N PHE A 342 0.19 -0.88 -3.12
CA PHE A 342 0.52 0.46 -2.65
C PHE A 342 -0.65 1.09 -1.90
N THR A 343 -1.83 1.00 -2.49
CA THR A 343 -3.05 1.57 -1.92
C THR A 343 -3.41 0.93 -0.59
N GLY A 344 -3.34 -0.39 -0.47
CA GLY A 344 -3.58 -1.09 0.79
C GLY A 344 -2.61 -0.64 1.89
N ARG A 345 -1.34 -0.40 1.57
CA ARG A 345 -0.33 0.06 2.54
C ARG A 345 -0.51 1.51 2.95
N LEU A 346 -0.72 2.39 1.97
CA LEU A 346 -1.06 3.79 2.23
C LEU A 346 -2.25 3.88 3.20
N PHE A 347 -3.30 3.12 2.93
CA PHE A 347 -4.51 3.14 3.74
C PHE A 347 -4.32 2.54 5.12
N ASN A 348 -3.50 1.50 5.30
CA ASN A 348 -3.14 0.98 6.62
C ASN A 348 -2.54 2.06 7.52
N VAL A 349 -1.63 2.87 6.97
CA VAL A 349 -1.03 3.98 7.72
C VAL A 349 -2.07 5.07 8.01
N LEU A 350 -2.84 5.50 7.00
CA LEU A 350 -3.84 6.55 7.16
C LEU A 350 -4.95 6.14 8.16
N THR A 351 -5.38 4.89 8.14
CA THR A 351 -6.38 4.37 9.08
C THR A 351 -5.88 4.42 10.52
N SER A 352 -4.56 4.25 10.74
CA SER A 352 -3.98 4.36 12.09
C SER A 352 -4.07 5.77 12.69
N TRP A 353 -4.33 6.80 11.87
CA TRP A 353 -4.48 8.19 12.32
C TRP A 353 -5.92 8.54 12.74
N ILE A 354 -6.88 7.67 12.41
CA ILE A 354 -8.30 7.92 12.71
C ILE A 354 -8.52 7.79 14.21
N PRO A 355 -8.99 8.85 14.90
CA PRO A 355 -9.23 8.78 16.31
C PRO A 355 -10.41 7.85 16.64
N LEU A 356 -10.29 7.09 17.73
CA LEU A 356 -11.41 6.33 18.27
C LEU A 356 -12.46 7.28 18.86
N ARG A 357 -13.73 7.01 18.60
CA ARG A 357 -14.86 7.73 19.18
C ARG A 357 -15.25 7.09 20.53
N PRO A 358 -15.93 7.82 21.42
CA PRO A 358 -16.50 7.21 22.62
C PRO A 358 -17.42 6.04 22.25
N GLY A 359 -17.15 4.85 22.78
CA GLY A 359 -17.89 3.63 22.48
C GLY A 359 -17.24 2.73 21.42
N ASP A 360 -16.29 3.23 20.62
CA ASP A 360 -15.56 2.39 19.66
C ASP A 360 -14.68 1.35 20.40
N ASP A 361 -14.66 0.12 19.91
CA ASP A 361 -13.61 -0.85 20.24
C ASP A 361 -12.34 -0.49 19.44
N LYS A 362 -11.16 -0.78 19.99
CA LYS A 362 -9.88 -0.57 19.30
C LYS A 362 -9.78 -1.33 17.98
N ASN A 363 -10.63 -2.33 17.79
CA ASN A 363 -10.70 -3.17 16.60
C ASN A 363 -11.83 -2.76 15.62
N ASP A 364 -12.64 -1.73 15.93
CA ASP A 364 -13.74 -1.30 15.04
C ASP A 364 -13.22 -0.52 13.82
N VAL A 365 -12.01 0.02 13.88
CA VAL A 365 -11.37 0.71 12.76
C VAL A 365 -10.15 -0.10 12.31
N VAL A 366 -10.40 -1.14 11.55
CA VAL A 366 -9.37 -2.07 11.07
C VAL A 366 -9.56 -2.38 9.60
N LEU A 367 -8.47 -2.33 8.84
CA LEU A 367 -8.48 -2.79 7.45
C LEU A 367 -8.28 -4.31 7.40
N THR A 368 -9.17 -4.99 6.70
CA THR A 368 -9.04 -6.42 6.43
C THR A 368 -7.91 -6.63 5.42
N PRO A 369 -6.94 -7.51 5.72
CA PRO A 369 -5.83 -7.78 4.80
C PRO A 369 -6.33 -8.25 3.43
N ARG A 370 -5.69 -7.81 2.35
CA ARG A 370 -6.12 -8.09 0.98
C ARG A 370 -6.20 -9.58 0.66
N TYR A 371 -5.26 -10.38 1.13
CA TYR A 371 -5.28 -11.83 0.94
C TYR A 371 -6.51 -12.49 1.60
N VAL A 372 -7.03 -11.91 2.70
CA VAL A 372 -8.28 -12.36 3.35
C VAL A 372 -9.50 -11.91 2.55
N THR A 373 -9.55 -10.64 2.09
CA THR A 373 -10.69 -10.14 1.32
C THR A 373 -10.83 -10.86 -0.02
N GLU A 374 -9.70 -11.17 -0.69
CA GLU A 374 -9.69 -11.96 -1.93
C GLU A 374 -10.15 -13.39 -1.69
N MET A 375 -9.65 -14.04 -0.63
CA MET A 375 -10.10 -15.39 -0.26
C MET A 375 -11.60 -15.42 0.03
N MET A 376 -12.14 -14.48 0.82
CA MET A 376 -13.57 -14.44 1.13
C MET A 376 -14.43 -14.22 -0.11
N ALA A 377 -13.99 -13.39 -1.05
CA ALA A 377 -14.67 -13.21 -2.33
C ALA A 377 -14.66 -14.51 -3.16
N ARG A 378 -13.53 -15.24 -3.19
CA ARG A 378 -13.45 -16.57 -3.86
C ARG A 378 -14.35 -17.60 -3.19
N LEU A 379 -14.43 -17.63 -1.85
CA LEU A 379 -15.34 -18.51 -1.11
C LEU A 379 -16.82 -18.25 -1.49
N CYS A 380 -17.16 -17.00 -1.76
CA CYS A 380 -18.49 -16.62 -2.26
C CYS A 380 -18.69 -16.85 -3.77
N LYS A 381 -17.70 -17.42 -4.47
CA LYS A 381 -17.77 -17.69 -5.93
C LYS A 381 -18.04 -16.44 -6.75
N VAL A 382 -17.42 -15.32 -6.40
CA VAL A 382 -17.55 -14.06 -7.14
C VAL A 382 -17.11 -14.25 -8.60
N ASP A 383 -17.97 -13.85 -9.52
CA ASP A 383 -17.78 -13.88 -10.97
C ASP A 383 -18.29 -12.57 -11.62
N MET A 384 -18.18 -12.43 -12.94
CA MET A 384 -18.58 -11.23 -13.67
C MET A 384 -20.07 -10.88 -13.56
N ASN A 385 -20.93 -11.80 -13.09
CA ASN A 385 -22.36 -11.60 -12.93
C ASN A 385 -22.77 -11.33 -11.46
N SER A 386 -21.80 -11.28 -10.55
CA SER A 386 -22.05 -11.08 -9.13
C SER A 386 -22.45 -9.63 -8.82
N TYR A 387 -23.40 -9.46 -7.90
CA TYR A 387 -23.76 -8.19 -7.29
C TYR A 387 -23.31 -8.21 -5.83
N VAL A 388 -22.27 -7.46 -5.51
CA VAL A 388 -21.57 -7.53 -4.23
C VAL A 388 -21.89 -6.31 -3.37
N TRP A 389 -22.31 -6.52 -2.13
CA TRP A 389 -22.42 -5.45 -1.18
C TRP A 389 -21.62 -5.68 0.11
N ASP A 390 -21.28 -4.56 0.78
CA ASP A 390 -20.54 -4.49 2.03
C ASP A 390 -21.17 -3.42 2.93
N TYR A 391 -21.69 -3.82 4.10
CA TYR A 391 -22.40 -2.92 5.00
C TYR A 391 -21.51 -2.22 6.02
N ALA A 392 -20.22 -2.50 6.01
CA ALA A 392 -19.19 -1.80 6.78
C ALA A 392 -17.91 -1.69 5.94
N ALA A 393 -18.04 -0.97 4.82
CA ALA A 393 -17.08 -1.00 3.72
C ALA A 393 -15.65 -0.61 4.13
N GLY A 394 -15.50 0.14 5.22
CA GLY A 394 -14.19 0.59 5.65
C GLY A 394 -13.48 1.32 4.52
N SER A 395 -12.28 0.87 4.14
CA SER A 395 -11.57 1.41 2.97
C SER A 395 -12.01 0.80 1.63
N GLY A 396 -13.07 0.03 1.56
CA GLY A 396 -13.56 -0.63 0.34
C GLY A 396 -12.80 -1.90 -0.07
N GLY A 397 -12.01 -2.49 0.84
CA GLY A 397 -11.13 -3.62 0.53
C GLY A 397 -11.83 -4.85 -0.04
N PHE A 398 -13.01 -5.20 0.48
CA PHE A 398 -13.82 -6.30 -0.06
C PHE A 398 -14.33 -6.01 -1.48
N LEU A 399 -14.81 -4.80 -1.72
CA LEU A 399 -15.32 -4.40 -3.04
C LEU A 399 -14.22 -4.36 -4.08
N VAL A 400 -13.04 -3.86 -3.74
CA VAL A 400 -11.86 -3.90 -4.61
C VAL A 400 -11.47 -5.34 -4.96
N SER A 401 -11.45 -6.25 -3.98
CA SER A 401 -11.11 -7.65 -4.22
C SER A 401 -12.17 -8.34 -5.08
N ALA A 402 -13.45 -8.07 -4.84
CA ALA A 402 -14.54 -8.59 -5.65
C ALA A 402 -14.47 -8.06 -7.09
N MET A 403 -14.32 -6.74 -7.28
CA MET A 403 -14.18 -6.11 -8.60
C MET A 403 -13.04 -6.74 -9.42
N LYS A 404 -11.89 -6.96 -8.79
CA LYS A 404 -10.74 -7.61 -9.44
C LYS A 404 -11.11 -8.99 -9.97
N LEU A 405 -11.75 -9.83 -9.15
CA LEU A 405 -12.17 -11.18 -9.56
C LEU A 405 -13.23 -11.15 -10.66
N MET A 406 -14.19 -10.22 -10.59
CA MET A 406 -15.22 -10.03 -11.62
C MET A 406 -14.62 -9.63 -12.95
N ILE A 407 -13.66 -8.69 -12.96
CA ILE A 407 -12.95 -8.25 -14.18
C ILE A 407 -12.08 -9.38 -14.73
N GLU A 408 -11.35 -10.10 -13.89
CA GLU A 408 -10.55 -11.26 -14.31
C GLU A 408 -11.41 -12.38 -14.92
N ASP A 409 -12.61 -12.58 -14.38
CA ASP A 409 -13.57 -13.55 -14.92
C ASP A 409 -14.13 -13.08 -16.27
N ALA A 410 -14.51 -11.81 -16.41
CA ALA A 410 -14.93 -11.22 -17.67
C ALA A 410 -13.84 -11.32 -18.74
N GLN A 411 -12.58 -11.01 -18.42
CA GLN A 411 -11.43 -11.11 -19.33
C GLN A 411 -11.18 -12.55 -19.82
N ARG A 412 -11.44 -13.55 -18.96
CA ARG A 412 -11.31 -14.96 -19.35
C ARG A 412 -12.42 -15.45 -20.28
N ASN A 413 -13.64 -14.95 -20.08
CA ASN A 413 -14.84 -15.47 -20.74
C ASN A 413 -15.28 -14.64 -21.96
N ILE A 414 -14.97 -13.35 -22.02
CA ILE A 414 -15.39 -12.45 -23.10
C ILE A 414 -14.21 -12.21 -24.04
N LYS A 415 -14.41 -12.52 -25.32
CA LYS A 415 -13.39 -12.37 -26.38
C LYS A 415 -13.51 -11.06 -27.15
N SER A 416 -14.67 -10.42 -27.15
CA SER A 416 -14.94 -9.16 -27.81
C SER A 416 -14.46 -8.00 -26.97
N GLU A 417 -13.50 -7.19 -27.42
CA GLU A 417 -12.99 -6.02 -26.68
C GLU A 417 -14.10 -5.02 -26.35
N ARG A 418 -15.06 -4.82 -27.25
CA ARG A 418 -16.18 -3.93 -27.01
C ARG A 418 -17.12 -4.45 -25.93
N GLU A 419 -17.45 -5.73 -25.99
CA GLU A 419 -18.30 -6.39 -24.98
C GLU A 419 -17.62 -6.40 -23.62
N LEU A 420 -16.32 -6.71 -23.60
CA LEU A 420 -15.49 -6.69 -22.37
C LEU A 420 -15.49 -5.30 -21.75
N ALA A 421 -15.25 -4.25 -22.52
CA ALA A 421 -15.28 -2.87 -22.02
C ALA A 421 -16.65 -2.52 -21.43
N THR A 422 -17.75 -2.83 -22.14
CA THR A 422 -19.11 -2.61 -21.64
C THR A 422 -19.39 -3.39 -20.35
N THR A 423 -18.90 -4.64 -20.24
CA THR A 423 -19.08 -5.45 -19.04
C THR A 423 -18.29 -4.89 -17.87
N ILE A 424 -17.05 -4.45 -18.09
CA ILE A 424 -16.23 -3.80 -17.06
C ILE A 424 -16.90 -2.51 -16.56
N ASP A 425 -17.39 -1.67 -17.47
CA ASP A 425 -18.14 -0.46 -17.12
C ASP A 425 -19.38 -0.80 -16.29
N HIS A 426 -20.11 -1.86 -16.65
CA HIS A 426 -21.30 -2.31 -15.91
C HIS A 426 -20.94 -2.83 -14.50
N ILE A 427 -19.87 -3.63 -14.37
CA ILE A 427 -19.36 -4.07 -13.07
C ILE A 427 -19.08 -2.88 -12.17
N GLN A 428 -18.34 -1.90 -12.68
CA GLN A 428 -17.92 -0.72 -11.95
C GLN A 428 -19.09 0.19 -11.58
N LEU A 429 -20.04 0.39 -12.50
CA LEU A 429 -21.18 1.30 -12.28
C LEU A 429 -22.27 0.72 -11.40
N PHE A 430 -22.57 -0.59 -11.49
CA PHE A 430 -23.84 -1.12 -10.98
C PHE A 430 -23.74 -2.35 -10.09
N GLN A 431 -22.59 -3.04 -10.05
CA GLN A 431 -22.52 -4.34 -9.38
C GLN A 431 -21.84 -4.33 -8.01
N LEU A 432 -21.34 -3.15 -7.57
CA LEU A 432 -20.65 -2.99 -6.29
C LEU A 432 -21.34 -1.92 -5.45
N LEU A 433 -21.72 -2.27 -4.20
CA LEU A 433 -22.34 -1.34 -3.26
C LEU A 433 -21.69 -1.45 -1.88
N GLY A 434 -21.16 -0.33 -1.37
CA GLY A 434 -20.58 -0.21 -0.04
C GLY A 434 -21.24 0.85 0.80
N LEU A 435 -21.36 0.59 2.10
CA LEU A 435 -21.88 1.54 3.08
C LEU A 435 -20.80 1.82 4.13
N GLU A 436 -20.53 3.10 4.38
CA GLU A 436 -19.61 3.54 5.42
C GLU A 436 -20.17 4.75 6.15
N LEU A 437 -20.28 4.63 7.47
CA LEU A 437 -20.89 5.66 8.32
C LEU A 437 -19.96 6.84 8.54
N ARG A 438 -18.65 6.60 8.67
CA ARG A 438 -17.66 7.61 9.06
C ARG A 438 -17.13 8.34 7.82
N PRO A 439 -17.33 9.68 7.72
CA PRO A 439 -16.90 10.43 6.52
C PRO A 439 -15.41 10.32 6.22
N GLU A 440 -14.55 10.26 7.26
CA GLU A 440 -13.11 10.12 7.11
C GLU A 440 -12.71 8.76 6.51
N ILE A 441 -13.44 7.69 6.81
CA ILE A 441 -13.23 6.35 6.25
C ILE A 441 -13.90 6.24 4.88
N TYR A 442 -15.09 6.82 4.72
CA TYR A 442 -15.77 6.92 3.43
C TYR A 442 -14.87 7.54 2.34
N ILE A 443 -14.17 8.62 2.64
CA ILE A 443 -13.23 9.25 1.70
C ILE A 443 -12.06 8.31 1.37
N LEU A 444 -11.58 7.52 2.32
CA LEU A 444 -10.58 6.48 2.05
C LEU A 444 -11.11 5.43 1.07
N ALA A 445 -12.35 4.95 1.27
CA ALA A 445 -12.97 3.99 0.37
C ALA A 445 -13.12 4.55 -1.05
N VAL A 446 -13.61 5.76 -1.18
CA VAL A 446 -13.75 6.44 -2.48
C VAL A 446 -12.40 6.58 -3.17
N LEU A 447 -11.37 7.05 -2.45
CA LEU A 447 -10.02 7.16 -3.02
C LEU A 447 -9.47 5.80 -3.44
N ASN A 448 -9.65 4.75 -2.62
CA ASN A 448 -9.21 3.40 -2.95
C ASN A 448 -9.83 2.90 -4.25
N MET A 449 -11.15 3.03 -4.40
CA MET A 449 -11.84 2.63 -5.63
C MET A 449 -11.32 3.41 -6.85
N ILE A 450 -11.12 4.72 -6.72
CA ILE A 450 -10.55 5.57 -7.78
C ILE A 450 -9.15 5.10 -8.18
N LEU A 451 -8.28 4.83 -7.20
CA LEU A 451 -6.90 4.40 -7.44
C LEU A 451 -6.82 3.01 -8.07
N MET A 452 -7.79 2.14 -7.78
CA MET A 452 -7.91 0.81 -8.39
C MET A 452 -8.60 0.83 -9.78
N GLY A 453 -8.82 2.03 -10.34
CA GLY A 453 -9.37 2.22 -11.68
C GLY A 453 -10.89 2.36 -11.73
N ASP A 454 -11.55 2.31 -10.57
CA ASP A 454 -12.98 2.50 -10.46
C ASP A 454 -13.30 3.77 -9.65
N GLY A 455 -13.87 4.74 -10.31
CA GLY A 455 -14.40 5.94 -9.67
C GLY A 455 -15.93 5.93 -9.53
N SER A 456 -16.60 4.94 -10.10
CA SER A 456 -18.05 4.96 -10.32
C SER A 456 -18.88 4.13 -9.37
N SER A 457 -18.29 3.18 -8.64
CA SER A 457 -19.01 2.31 -7.70
C SER A 457 -19.84 3.06 -6.65
N HIS A 458 -20.93 2.45 -6.26
CA HIS A 458 -21.80 2.97 -5.22
C HIS A 458 -21.21 2.77 -3.82
N ILE A 459 -20.32 3.67 -3.41
CA ILE A 459 -19.93 3.83 -2.01
C ILE A 459 -20.75 4.96 -1.43
N LEU A 460 -21.54 4.67 -0.40
CA LEU A 460 -22.48 5.61 0.22
C LEU A 460 -22.06 5.95 1.65
N ASN A 461 -22.06 7.24 1.99
CA ASN A 461 -21.85 7.68 3.37
C ASN A 461 -23.19 7.66 4.13
N LYS A 462 -23.63 6.46 4.51
CA LYS A 462 -24.95 6.22 5.14
C LYS A 462 -24.82 5.20 6.27
N ASP A 463 -25.75 5.26 7.22
CA ASP A 463 -25.89 4.24 8.25
C ASP A 463 -26.51 2.97 7.64
N SER A 464 -25.76 1.86 7.69
CA SER A 464 -26.17 0.58 7.11
C SER A 464 -27.40 -0.02 7.80
N LEU A 465 -27.57 0.22 9.10
CA LEU A 465 -28.70 -0.29 9.85
C LEU A 465 -30.00 0.44 9.50
N LEU A 466 -29.92 1.70 9.05
CA LEU A 466 -31.05 2.49 8.58
C LEU A 466 -31.26 2.38 7.06
N TYR A 467 -30.25 1.91 6.32
CA TYR A 467 -30.32 1.81 4.86
C TYR A 467 -31.38 0.84 4.38
N GLU A 468 -32.16 1.24 3.35
CA GLU A 468 -33.28 0.47 2.83
C GLU A 468 -32.96 -0.54 1.73
N GLY A 469 -31.69 -0.62 1.30
CA GLY A 469 -31.26 -1.56 0.26
C GLY A 469 -31.54 -1.10 -1.17
N LYS A 470 -31.80 0.19 -1.38
CA LYS A 470 -32.14 0.77 -2.69
C LYS A 470 -30.97 1.56 -3.27
N TYR A 471 -30.82 1.53 -4.60
CA TYR A 471 -29.79 2.29 -5.31
C TYR A 471 -30.25 2.66 -6.72
N GLU A 472 -29.58 3.63 -7.35
CA GLU A 472 -29.79 3.98 -8.75
C GLU A 472 -29.12 2.92 -9.65
N GLN A 473 -29.88 2.32 -10.57
CA GLN A 473 -29.40 1.25 -11.47
C GLN A 473 -28.88 1.75 -12.80
N SER A 474 -29.27 2.94 -13.26
CA SER A 474 -28.79 3.56 -14.47
C SER A 474 -28.96 5.08 -14.42
N VAL A 475 -28.24 5.79 -15.28
CA VAL A 475 -28.37 7.25 -15.47
C VAL A 475 -29.73 7.60 -16.11
N GLU A 476 -30.39 6.62 -16.76
CA GLU A 476 -31.64 6.78 -17.49
C GLU A 476 -32.87 6.35 -16.72
N ASP A 477 -32.71 5.55 -15.65
CA ASP A 477 -33.82 5.08 -14.81
C ASP A 477 -34.19 6.12 -13.75
N GLU A 478 -35.40 6.68 -13.85
CA GLU A 478 -35.99 7.51 -12.79
C GLU A 478 -36.37 6.62 -11.60
N GLY A 479 -35.59 6.66 -10.53
CA GLY A 479 -35.92 6.11 -9.23
C GLY A 479 -34.99 4.99 -8.75
N GLU A 480 -34.85 4.91 -7.42
CA GLU A 480 -34.11 3.87 -6.72
C GLU A 480 -34.81 2.52 -6.78
N LYS A 481 -34.11 1.48 -7.17
CA LYS A 481 -34.55 0.07 -7.16
C LYS A 481 -33.78 -0.71 -6.07
N PRO A 482 -34.31 -1.86 -5.58
CA PRO A 482 -33.54 -2.71 -4.68
C PRO A 482 -32.23 -3.18 -5.34
N PHE A 483 -31.12 -3.14 -4.59
CA PHE A 483 -29.86 -3.71 -5.04
C PHE A 483 -29.98 -5.25 -5.10
N PRO A 484 -29.77 -5.88 -6.25
CA PRO A 484 -30.00 -7.31 -6.44
C PRO A 484 -28.82 -8.15 -5.91
N ALA A 485 -28.39 -7.91 -4.67
CA ALA A 485 -27.24 -8.57 -4.09
C ALA A 485 -27.36 -10.09 -4.10
N ASN A 486 -26.32 -10.75 -4.59
CA ASN A 486 -26.13 -12.19 -4.52
C ASN A 486 -24.84 -12.57 -3.81
N VAL A 487 -23.99 -11.58 -3.45
CA VAL A 487 -22.79 -11.76 -2.63
C VAL A 487 -22.77 -10.71 -1.51
N PHE A 488 -22.53 -11.15 -0.29
CA PHE A 488 -22.32 -10.29 0.87
C PHE A 488 -20.98 -10.58 1.52
N LEU A 489 -20.12 -9.56 1.61
CA LEU A 489 -18.82 -9.63 2.26
C LEU A 489 -18.78 -8.62 3.39
N LEU A 490 -18.32 -9.04 4.59
CA LEU A 490 -18.38 -8.16 5.75
C LEU A 490 -17.27 -8.45 6.76
N ASN A 491 -16.70 -7.39 7.30
CA ASN A 491 -16.00 -7.34 8.58
C ASN A 491 -16.68 -6.25 9.43
N PRO A 492 -17.67 -6.58 10.29
CA PRO A 492 -18.46 -5.59 11.02
C PRO A 492 -17.69 -4.97 12.18
N PRO A 493 -18.11 -3.81 12.70
CA PRO A 493 -17.63 -3.32 13.99
C PRO A 493 -18.06 -4.28 15.11
N TYR A 494 -17.08 -4.75 15.91
CA TYR A 494 -17.29 -5.78 16.94
C TYR A 494 -17.93 -5.25 18.23
N SER A 495 -18.00 -3.93 18.39
CA SER A 495 -18.73 -3.26 19.48
C SER A 495 -20.24 -3.36 19.35
N GLU A 496 -20.73 -3.62 18.14
CA GLU A 496 -22.16 -3.62 17.83
C GLU A 496 -22.89 -4.90 18.28
N ALA A 497 -24.23 -4.85 18.27
CA ALA A 497 -25.10 -5.92 18.77
C ALA A 497 -24.78 -7.29 18.12
N GLY A 498 -24.67 -8.33 18.96
CA GLY A 498 -24.26 -9.66 18.52
C GLY A 498 -22.85 -9.70 17.94
N LYS A 499 -21.95 -8.83 18.41
CA LYS A 499 -20.58 -8.67 17.87
C LYS A 499 -20.57 -8.27 16.38
N GLY A 500 -21.63 -7.61 15.91
CA GLY A 500 -21.80 -7.20 14.52
C GLY A 500 -22.78 -8.09 13.73
N PHE A 501 -23.35 -9.15 14.30
CA PHE A 501 -24.36 -9.95 13.60
C PHE A 501 -25.62 -9.15 13.24
N VAL A 502 -25.88 -8.01 13.89
CA VAL A 502 -26.97 -7.09 13.51
C VAL A 502 -26.87 -6.65 12.04
N PHE A 503 -25.65 -6.39 11.53
CA PHE A 503 -25.43 -6.05 10.11
C PHE A 503 -25.70 -7.25 9.20
N VAL A 504 -25.28 -8.44 9.63
CA VAL A 504 -25.49 -9.68 8.88
C VAL A 504 -26.98 -9.97 8.72
N GLU A 505 -27.73 -9.94 9.81
CA GLU A 505 -29.17 -10.15 9.78
C GLU A 505 -29.87 -9.12 8.87
N LYS A 506 -29.49 -7.85 9.00
CA LYS A 506 -30.03 -6.77 8.17
C LYS A 506 -29.78 -6.98 6.68
N ALA A 507 -28.55 -7.31 6.28
CA ALA A 507 -28.19 -7.53 4.90
C ALA A 507 -28.85 -8.79 4.32
N LEU A 508 -28.72 -9.93 5.00
CA LEU A 508 -29.26 -11.20 4.52
C LEU A 508 -30.79 -11.23 4.46
N SER A 509 -31.49 -10.43 5.30
CA SER A 509 -32.91 -10.29 5.20
C SER A 509 -33.44 -9.68 3.88
N ARG A 510 -32.53 -8.99 3.14
CA ARG A 510 -32.81 -8.35 1.86
C ARG A 510 -32.31 -9.14 0.65
N MET A 511 -31.53 -10.18 0.88
CA MET A 511 -31.08 -11.10 -0.17
C MET A 511 -32.08 -12.24 -0.32
N THR A 512 -32.35 -12.61 -1.55
CA THR A 512 -33.26 -13.77 -1.86
C THR A 512 -32.48 -15.06 -2.01
N ASN A 513 -31.22 -14.97 -2.49
CA ASN A 513 -30.31 -16.09 -2.69
C ASN A 513 -28.86 -15.58 -2.73
N GLY A 514 -27.90 -16.45 -2.82
CA GLY A 514 -26.49 -16.13 -2.99
C GLY A 514 -25.61 -16.65 -1.88
N MET A 515 -24.46 -15.99 -1.69
CA MET A 515 -23.45 -16.37 -0.72
C MET A 515 -23.08 -15.19 0.18
N ALA A 516 -22.73 -15.50 1.43
CA ALA A 516 -22.21 -14.48 2.34
C ALA A 516 -21.01 -15.01 3.13
N ALA A 517 -19.93 -14.24 3.18
CA ALA A 517 -18.76 -14.53 4.02
C ALA A 517 -18.54 -13.39 5.02
N ILE A 518 -18.49 -13.74 6.29
CA ILE A 518 -18.47 -12.79 7.40
C ILE A 518 -17.22 -13.07 8.26
N LEU A 519 -16.33 -12.09 8.34
CA LEU A 519 -15.19 -12.12 9.25
C LEU A 519 -15.59 -11.45 10.56
N ILE A 520 -15.66 -12.20 11.65
CA ILE A 520 -16.21 -11.74 12.92
C ILE A 520 -15.45 -12.35 14.10
N GLN A 521 -15.65 -11.85 15.32
CA GLN A 521 -15.11 -12.52 16.50
C GLN A 521 -15.65 -13.95 16.60
N GLU A 522 -14.74 -14.94 16.78
CA GLU A 522 -15.12 -16.36 16.82
C GLU A 522 -16.15 -16.66 17.93
N ASN A 523 -16.03 -15.98 19.08
CA ASN A 523 -16.94 -16.17 20.20
C ASN A 523 -18.38 -15.70 19.94
N ALA A 524 -18.64 -14.94 18.87
CA ALA A 524 -20.00 -14.63 18.44
C ALA A 524 -20.75 -15.90 18.05
N GLY A 525 -20.10 -16.84 17.38
CA GLY A 525 -20.67 -18.12 16.98
C GLY A 525 -20.65 -19.20 18.08
N SER A 526 -20.10 -18.90 19.26
CA SER A 526 -20.08 -19.80 20.43
C SER A 526 -21.07 -19.41 21.55
N GLY A 527 -22.09 -18.63 21.20
CA GLY A 527 -23.17 -18.27 22.11
C GLY A 527 -23.37 -16.78 22.37
N GLN A 528 -22.34 -15.93 22.20
CA GLN A 528 -22.49 -14.48 22.44
C GLN A 528 -23.41 -13.79 21.42
N GLY A 529 -23.50 -14.31 20.20
CA GLY A 529 -24.41 -13.86 19.16
C GLY A 529 -25.75 -14.59 19.10
N LEU A 530 -26.07 -15.43 20.08
CA LEU A 530 -27.18 -16.38 20.07
C LEU A 530 -28.54 -15.82 19.56
N PRO A 531 -28.98 -14.62 19.95
CA PRO A 531 -30.22 -14.06 19.41
C PRO A 531 -30.23 -13.90 17.89
N PHE A 532 -29.07 -13.71 17.29
CA PHE A 532 -28.90 -13.53 15.84
C PHE A 532 -28.62 -14.87 15.14
N THR A 533 -27.71 -15.69 15.65
CA THR A 533 -27.30 -16.95 15.02
C THR A 533 -28.48 -17.87 14.81
N LYS A 534 -29.34 -17.99 15.80
CA LYS A 534 -30.60 -18.80 15.72
C LYS A 534 -31.50 -18.31 14.57
N ARG A 535 -31.78 -17.00 14.49
CA ARG A 535 -32.62 -16.44 13.44
C ARG A 535 -31.99 -16.52 12.06
N LEU A 536 -30.61 -16.42 11.99
CA LEU A 536 -29.92 -16.58 10.72
C LEU A 536 -30.09 -17.99 10.13
N LEU A 537 -30.10 -19.05 10.96
CA LEU A 537 -30.31 -20.43 10.52
C LEU A 537 -31.72 -20.70 10.03
N GLU A 538 -32.71 -19.90 10.45
CA GLU A 538 -34.10 -20.02 9.97
C GLU A 538 -34.25 -19.67 8.50
N ARG A 539 -33.32 -18.90 7.93
CA ARG A 539 -33.38 -18.39 6.54
C ARG A 539 -32.15 -18.67 5.71
N ASN A 540 -31.04 -19.06 6.33
CA ASN A 540 -29.75 -19.26 5.66
C ASN A 540 -29.11 -20.55 6.16
N THR A 541 -28.25 -21.14 5.32
CA THR A 541 -27.52 -22.35 5.63
C THR A 541 -26.06 -21.99 5.97
N LEU A 542 -25.56 -22.35 7.15
CA LEU A 542 -24.11 -22.29 7.45
C LEU A 542 -23.41 -23.40 6.67
N LEU A 543 -22.42 -23.06 5.86
CA LEU A 543 -21.66 -23.97 4.99
C LEU A 543 -20.28 -24.27 5.53
N ALA A 544 -19.61 -23.25 6.09
CA ALA A 544 -18.29 -23.40 6.68
C ALA A 544 -18.09 -22.43 7.84
N SER A 545 -17.24 -22.86 8.79
CA SER A 545 -16.72 -22.07 9.90
C SER A 545 -15.21 -22.22 9.92
N ILE A 546 -14.51 -21.12 9.74
CA ILE A 546 -13.05 -21.09 9.57
C ILE A 546 -12.46 -20.27 10.71
N LYS A 547 -11.64 -20.90 11.55
CA LYS A 547 -10.90 -20.26 12.63
C LYS A 547 -9.68 -19.55 12.03
N MET A 548 -9.61 -18.23 12.16
CA MET A 548 -8.54 -17.41 11.60
C MET A 548 -7.38 -17.21 12.61
N PRO A 549 -6.20 -16.74 12.17
CA PRO A 549 -5.10 -16.40 13.07
C PRO A 549 -5.50 -15.36 14.13
N SER A 550 -5.06 -15.54 15.37
CA SER A 550 -5.36 -14.63 16.48
C SER A 550 -4.78 -13.22 16.32
N LYS A 551 -3.71 -13.08 15.54
CA LYS A 551 -3.07 -11.79 15.20
C LYS A 551 -3.32 -11.39 13.75
N LEU A 552 -4.53 -11.64 13.23
CA LEU A 552 -4.87 -11.32 11.85
C LEU A 552 -4.64 -9.83 11.53
N PHE A 553 -4.92 -8.96 12.48
CA PHE A 553 -4.77 -7.51 12.36
C PHE A 553 -3.49 -7.04 13.06
N ILE A 554 -2.44 -6.78 12.29
CA ILE A 554 -1.14 -6.34 12.82
C ILE A 554 -1.26 -4.99 13.52
N GLY A 555 -0.66 -4.86 14.72
CA GLY A 555 -0.68 -3.62 15.50
C GLY A 555 -1.98 -3.36 16.28
N LYS A 556 -2.94 -4.28 16.26
CA LYS A 556 -4.16 -4.23 17.05
C LYS A 556 -4.13 -5.32 18.14
N ALA A 557 -5.05 -5.23 19.11
CA ALA A 557 -5.20 -6.27 20.11
C ALA A 557 -5.51 -7.61 19.43
N GLY A 558 -4.86 -8.69 19.89
CA GLY A 558 -5.10 -10.03 19.36
C GLY A 558 -6.53 -10.48 19.67
N VAL A 559 -7.38 -10.43 18.65
CA VAL A 559 -8.76 -10.92 18.72
C VAL A 559 -8.84 -12.20 17.91
N GLN A 560 -9.33 -13.28 18.52
CA GLN A 560 -9.61 -14.50 17.79
C GLN A 560 -10.81 -14.26 16.88
N THR A 561 -10.59 -14.30 15.58
CA THR A 561 -11.63 -14.16 14.56
C THR A 561 -11.93 -15.48 13.88
N GLY A 562 -13.14 -15.59 13.35
CA GLY A 562 -13.58 -16.66 12.47
C GLY A 562 -14.27 -16.10 11.22
N ILE A 563 -14.28 -16.89 10.16
CA ILE A 563 -15.08 -16.60 8.97
C ILE A 563 -16.26 -17.59 8.94
N TYR A 564 -17.47 -17.05 8.89
CA TYR A 564 -18.69 -17.83 8.68
C TYR A 564 -19.17 -17.66 7.24
N LEU A 565 -19.31 -18.77 6.52
CA LEU A 565 -19.78 -18.81 5.13
C LEU A 565 -21.22 -19.32 5.10
N PHE A 566 -22.11 -18.52 4.52
CA PHE A 566 -23.54 -18.86 4.38
C PHE A 566 -23.96 -19.03 2.93
N GLY A 567 -24.82 -20.04 2.69
CA GLY A 567 -25.74 -20.06 1.56
C GLY A 567 -27.02 -19.32 1.96
N VAL A 568 -27.33 -18.25 1.23
CA VAL A 568 -28.43 -17.34 1.56
C VAL A 568 -29.75 -17.81 0.96
N GLY A 569 -30.86 -17.58 1.66
CA GLY A 569 -32.22 -17.85 1.17
C GLY A 569 -32.71 -19.28 1.36
N LYS A 570 -31.94 -20.14 2.02
CA LYS A 570 -32.32 -21.51 2.33
C LYS A 570 -32.11 -21.81 3.81
N LYS A 571 -33.20 -22.20 4.51
CA LYS A 571 -33.16 -22.62 5.90
C LYS A 571 -32.12 -23.71 6.10
N HIS A 572 -31.36 -23.66 7.20
CA HIS A 572 -30.37 -24.69 7.56
C HIS A 572 -31.09 -26.02 7.87
N ASP A 573 -30.67 -27.07 7.18
CA ASP A 573 -31.15 -28.44 7.46
C ASP A 573 -30.24 -29.06 8.54
N PRO A 574 -30.79 -29.61 9.64
CA PRO A 574 -30.01 -30.24 10.71
C PRO A 574 -29.07 -31.35 10.24
N ALA A 575 -29.32 -31.97 9.10
CA ALA A 575 -28.47 -32.99 8.51
C ALA A 575 -27.31 -32.40 7.65
N THR A 576 -27.27 -31.09 7.46
CA THR A 576 -26.22 -30.45 6.69
C THR A 576 -24.87 -30.52 7.40
N LEU A 577 -23.88 -31.10 6.72
CA LEU A 577 -22.51 -31.09 7.23
C LEU A 577 -21.87 -29.74 6.97
N VAL A 578 -21.47 -29.08 8.03
CA VAL A 578 -20.69 -27.82 8.03
C VAL A 578 -19.20 -28.17 8.04
N LYS A 579 -18.39 -27.44 7.26
CA LYS A 579 -16.94 -27.60 7.25
C LYS A 579 -16.34 -26.69 8.33
N PHE A 580 -15.77 -27.28 9.37
CA PHE A 580 -15.02 -26.60 10.43
C PHE A 580 -13.54 -26.70 10.10
N ILE A 581 -12.84 -25.56 9.99
CA ILE A 581 -11.45 -25.51 9.54
C ILE A 581 -10.61 -24.70 10.53
N ASP A 582 -9.54 -25.30 11.04
CA ASP A 582 -8.53 -24.57 11.81
C ASP A 582 -7.49 -23.97 10.86
N PHE A 583 -7.65 -22.68 10.60
CA PHE A 583 -6.74 -21.90 9.78
C PHE A 583 -5.94 -20.89 10.64
N SER A 584 -5.75 -21.21 11.92
CA SER A 584 -5.00 -20.37 12.87
C SER A 584 -3.53 -20.18 12.47
N TYR A 585 -2.97 -21.11 11.67
CA TYR A 585 -1.68 -20.99 11.00
C TYR A 585 -1.89 -20.90 9.48
N ASP A 586 -1.81 -19.70 8.96
CA ASP A 586 -2.12 -19.39 7.55
C ASP A 586 -0.88 -19.21 6.66
N GLY A 587 0.33 -19.50 7.16
CA GLY A 587 1.59 -19.33 6.43
C GLY A 587 2.19 -17.93 6.55
N PHE A 588 1.55 -17.00 7.27
CA PHE A 588 2.10 -15.68 7.51
C PHE A 588 2.57 -15.52 8.95
N LEU A 589 3.84 -15.16 9.11
CA LEU A 589 4.45 -14.83 10.40
C LEU A 589 4.21 -13.37 10.75
N ARG A 590 3.59 -13.10 11.90
CA ARG A 590 3.26 -11.78 12.40
C ARG A 590 4.01 -11.50 13.69
N GLN A 591 4.78 -10.40 13.72
CA GLN A 591 5.57 -9.98 14.88
C GLN A 591 5.20 -8.56 15.28
N ASP A 592 5.18 -8.27 16.59
CA ASP A 592 4.87 -6.94 17.12
C ASP A 592 6.16 -6.25 17.62
N LYS A 593 7.16 -6.10 16.73
CA LYS A 593 8.39 -5.37 17.07
C LYS A 593 8.13 -3.86 16.98
N LYS A 594 8.05 -3.18 18.12
CA LYS A 594 7.77 -1.72 18.22
C LYS A 594 8.71 -0.84 17.40
N LYS A 595 9.93 -1.28 17.10
CA LYS A 595 10.94 -0.52 16.34
C LYS A 595 11.02 -0.91 14.85
N ALA A 596 10.28 -1.93 14.41
CA ALA A 596 10.25 -2.34 13.01
C ALA A 596 9.04 -1.73 12.29
N SER A 597 9.13 -1.55 10.97
CA SER A 597 7.99 -1.17 10.13
C SER A 597 6.92 -2.28 10.12
N LEU A 598 5.68 -1.94 9.76
CA LEU A 598 4.61 -2.93 9.59
C LEU A 598 4.99 -4.00 8.56
N ALA A 599 5.66 -3.63 7.47
CA ALA A 599 6.14 -4.56 6.45
C ALA A 599 7.14 -5.59 7.00
N LYS A 600 7.99 -5.20 7.98
CA LYS A 600 8.95 -6.12 8.63
C LYS A 600 8.31 -7.00 9.69
N ASN A 601 7.16 -6.60 10.22
CA ASN A 601 6.39 -7.38 11.18
C ASN A 601 5.52 -8.45 10.54
N PHE A 602 5.38 -8.44 9.22
CA PHE A 602 4.60 -9.39 8.44
C PHE A 602 5.51 -10.07 7.40
N ARG A 603 5.59 -11.38 7.44
CA ARG A 603 6.41 -12.18 6.51
C ARG A 603 5.66 -13.41 6.08
N ASP A 604 5.69 -13.72 4.78
CA ASP A 604 5.32 -15.03 4.25
C ASP A 604 6.42 -16.04 4.61
N ASP A 605 6.03 -17.22 5.08
CA ASP A 605 6.94 -18.34 5.32
C ASP A 605 7.23 -19.15 4.03
N GLY A 606 6.64 -18.73 2.91
CA GLY A 606 6.69 -19.38 1.61
C GLY A 606 5.50 -20.27 1.31
N THR A 607 4.60 -20.51 2.29
CA THR A 607 3.42 -21.38 2.11
C THR A 607 2.09 -20.64 2.13
N GLY A 608 2.09 -19.34 2.46
CA GLY A 608 0.86 -18.58 2.65
C GLY A 608 -0.08 -18.65 1.46
N ARG A 609 0.42 -18.40 0.24
CA ARG A 609 -0.40 -18.46 -0.98
C ARG A 609 -1.03 -19.83 -1.21
N GLU A 610 -0.26 -20.91 -1.01
CA GLU A 610 -0.73 -22.28 -1.19
C GLU A 610 -1.81 -22.64 -0.17
N ARG A 611 -1.62 -22.26 1.10
CA ARG A 611 -2.59 -22.49 2.18
C ARG A 611 -3.92 -21.78 1.93
N TYR A 612 -3.89 -20.53 1.46
CA TYR A 612 -5.10 -19.79 1.12
C TYR A 612 -5.82 -20.40 -0.07
N GLN A 613 -5.10 -20.89 -1.08
CA GLN A 613 -5.70 -21.62 -2.21
C GLN A 613 -6.31 -22.95 -1.78
N GLU A 614 -5.58 -23.73 -0.97
CA GLU A 614 -6.05 -25.02 -0.45
C GLU A 614 -7.31 -24.86 0.41
N LEU A 615 -7.39 -23.80 1.24
CA LEU A 615 -8.59 -23.49 2.00
C LEU A 615 -9.81 -23.27 1.08
N VAL A 616 -9.65 -22.48 0.01
CA VAL A 616 -10.71 -22.26 -0.97
C VAL A 616 -11.13 -23.58 -1.63
N ASP A 617 -10.16 -24.40 -2.04
CA ASP A 617 -10.42 -25.69 -2.70
C ASP A 617 -11.17 -26.66 -1.77
N ILE A 618 -10.79 -26.74 -0.49
CA ILE A 618 -11.48 -27.57 0.51
C ILE A 618 -12.93 -27.10 0.70
N VAL A 619 -13.13 -25.79 0.86
CA VAL A 619 -14.48 -25.25 1.12
C VAL A 619 -15.40 -25.42 -0.07
N LEU A 620 -14.88 -25.28 -1.30
CA LEU A 620 -15.66 -25.39 -2.53
C LEU A 620 -15.71 -26.83 -3.10
N ASP A 621 -15.15 -27.82 -2.40
CA ASP A 621 -15.05 -29.22 -2.83
C ASP A 621 -14.27 -29.38 -4.15
N HIS A 622 -13.28 -28.53 -4.38
CA HIS A 622 -12.34 -28.68 -5.49
C HIS A 622 -11.22 -29.67 -5.12
N LYS A 623 -10.48 -30.15 -6.14
CA LYS A 623 -9.33 -31.00 -5.91
C LYS A 623 -8.15 -30.15 -5.40
N CYS A 624 -7.66 -30.45 -4.21
CA CYS A 624 -6.49 -29.77 -3.63
C CYS A 624 -5.20 -30.20 -4.34
N SER A 625 -4.32 -29.23 -4.55
CA SER A 625 -2.96 -29.44 -5.06
C SER A 625 -1.92 -29.58 -3.95
N THR A 626 -2.23 -29.11 -2.75
CA THR A 626 -1.41 -29.15 -1.54
C THR A 626 -2.18 -29.79 -0.38
N HIS A 627 -1.50 -30.11 0.71
CA HIS A 627 -2.05 -30.83 1.87
C HIS A 627 -1.62 -30.22 3.20
N HIS A 628 -1.48 -28.89 3.24
CA HIS A 628 -1.10 -28.15 4.44
C HIS A 628 -2.18 -28.17 5.53
N LEU A 629 -3.44 -28.41 5.15
CA LEU A 629 -4.59 -28.42 6.05
C LEU A 629 -5.06 -29.84 6.41
N ASP A 630 -4.30 -30.87 6.07
CA ASP A 630 -4.60 -32.24 6.47
C ASP A 630 -4.69 -32.35 8.01
N GLY A 631 -5.79 -32.94 8.52
CA GLY A 631 -6.05 -33.02 9.95
C GLY A 631 -6.63 -31.76 10.61
N HIS A 632 -6.75 -30.65 9.86
CA HIS A 632 -7.31 -29.38 10.32
C HIS A 632 -8.75 -29.14 9.85
N VAL A 633 -9.38 -30.12 9.21
CA VAL A 633 -10.75 -30.05 8.67
C VAL A 633 -11.64 -31.07 9.33
N ILE A 634 -12.76 -30.61 9.89
CA ILE A 634 -13.81 -31.44 10.48
C ILE A 634 -15.10 -31.17 9.70
N LYS A 635 -15.87 -32.23 9.38
CA LYS A 635 -17.23 -32.11 8.84
C LYS A 635 -18.19 -32.65 9.86
N ASP A 636 -19.07 -31.77 10.36
CA ASP A 636 -20.03 -32.12 11.41
C ASP A 636 -21.32 -31.32 11.24
N THR A 637 -22.38 -31.75 11.89
CA THR A 637 -23.65 -31.04 11.94
C THR A 637 -23.62 -29.99 13.06
N ILE A 638 -24.53 -29.01 13.00
CA ILE A 638 -24.70 -28.00 14.03
C ILE A 638 -26.09 -28.05 14.63
N SER A 639 -26.21 -27.56 15.87
CA SER A 639 -27.50 -27.34 16.52
C SER A 639 -28.23 -26.15 15.89
N LEU A 640 -29.54 -26.25 15.75
CA LEU A 640 -30.39 -25.11 15.35
C LEU A 640 -30.47 -24.00 16.41
N GLU A 641 -29.93 -24.25 17.62
CA GLU A 641 -29.80 -23.21 18.65
C GLU A 641 -28.77 -22.15 18.29
N GLY A 642 -27.81 -22.45 17.38
CA GLY A 642 -26.87 -21.47 16.83
C GLY A 642 -25.75 -21.07 17.80
N ASN A 643 -25.29 -21.96 18.66
CA ASN A 643 -24.30 -21.72 19.71
C ASN A 643 -23.05 -22.63 19.60
N ASP A 644 -22.91 -23.35 18.51
CA ASP A 644 -21.88 -24.37 18.29
C ASP A 644 -21.16 -24.20 16.94
N TRP A 645 -20.87 -22.95 16.54
CA TRP A 645 -20.28 -22.67 15.23
C TRP A 645 -18.76 -22.60 15.20
N THR A 646 -18.06 -22.87 16.32
CA THR A 646 -16.61 -22.75 16.35
C THR A 646 -15.91 -24.09 16.13
N TYR A 647 -14.74 -24.07 15.48
CA TYR A 647 -13.94 -25.27 15.25
C TYR A 647 -13.66 -26.07 16.53
N GLY A 648 -13.31 -25.36 17.62
CA GLY A 648 -12.98 -25.99 18.90
C GLY A 648 -14.14 -26.78 19.53
N GLN A 649 -15.39 -26.46 19.23
CA GLN A 649 -16.57 -27.16 19.74
C GLN A 649 -16.80 -28.52 19.03
N HIS A 650 -16.27 -28.69 17.82
CA HIS A 650 -16.38 -29.92 17.02
C HIS A 650 -15.11 -30.78 17.05
N GLN A 651 -14.05 -30.27 17.70
CA GLN A 651 -12.81 -31.02 17.83
C GLN A 651 -13.00 -32.17 18.82
N SER A 652 -12.70 -33.40 18.39
CA SER A 652 -12.70 -34.53 19.31
C SER A 652 -11.57 -34.40 20.33
N HIS A 653 -11.89 -34.13 21.57
CA HIS A 653 -10.93 -34.16 22.62
C HIS A 653 -10.81 -35.64 23.14
N ASN A 654 -9.64 -36.23 23.02
CA ASN A 654 -9.35 -37.43 23.76
C ASN A 654 -9.49 -37.08 25.23
N ALA A 655 -10.49 -37.64 25.90
CA ALA A 655 -10.81 -37.34 27.29
C ALA A 655 -9.69 -37.67 28.30
N ILE A 656 -8.66 -38.38 27.86
CA ILE A 656 -7.48 -38.75 28.65
C ILE A 656 -6.26 -38.11 28.02
N PRO A 657 -5.66 -37.05 28.61
CA PRO A 657 -4.41 -36.50 28.14
C PRO A 657 -3.30 -37.54 28.10
N THR A 658 -2.56 -37.61 27.02
CA THR A 658 -1.39 -38.45 26.92
C THR A 658 -0.22 -37.85 27.71
N GLU A 659 0.80 -38.66 28.05
CA GLU A 659 2.02 -38.14 28.68
C GLU A 659 2.67 -37.04 27.81
N THR A 660 2.54 -37.12 26.48
CA THR A 660 3.04 -36.15 25.54
C THR A 660 2.28 -34.82 25.66
N ASP A 661 0.95 -34.84 25.80
CA ASP A 661 0.13 -33.65 26.03
C ASP A 661 0.48 -32.96 27.36
N PHE A 662 0.73 -33.75 28.38
CA PHE A 662 1.16 -33.26 29.69
C PHE A 662 2.53 -32.58 29.59
N ARG A 663 3.50 -33.21 28.93
CA ARG A 663 4.84 -32.65 28.70
C ARG A 663 4.79 -31.36 27.89
N LYS A 664 3.95 -31.32 26.87
CA LYS A 664 3.74 -30.12 26.02
C LYS A 664 3.16 -28.98 26.86
N SER A 665 2.10 -29.22 27.62
CA SER A 665 1.49 -28.20 28.49
C SER A 665 2.46 -27.68 29.55
N VAL A 666 3.27 -28.55 30.17
CA VAL A 666 4.31 -28.15 31.11
C VAL A 666 5.39 -27.31 30.42
N SER A 667 5.83 -27.72 29.24
CA SER A 667 6.82 -26.96 28.45
C SER A 667 6.32 -25.57 28.03
N GLU A 668 5.09 -25.48 27.60
CA GLU A 668 4.43 -24.21 27.23
C GLU A 668 4.26 -23.29 28.45
N TYR A 669 3.86 -23.86 29.60
CA TYR A 669 3.76 -23.12 30.86
C TYR A 669 5.13 -22.60 31.33
N MET A 670 6.17 -23.43 31.26
CA MET A 670 7.53 -23.04 31.63
C MET A 670 8.07 -21.96 30.69
N ALA A 671 7.83 -22.06 29.37
CA ALA A 671 8.20 -21.04 28.41
C ALA A 671 7.49 -19.72 28.68
N TRP A 672 6.20 -19.77 29.04
CA TRP A 672 5.44 -18.59 29.45
C TRP A 672 5.99 -17.97 30.73
N GLN A 673 6.25 -18.75 31.75
CA GLN A 673 6.84 -18.30 33.03
C GLN A 673 8.20 -17.63 32.81
N ILE A 674 9.08 -18.25 32.01
CA ILE A 674 10.40 -17.68 31.67
C ILE A 674 10.24 -16.36 30.91
N SER A 675 9.33 -16.30 29.95
CA SER A 675 9.05 -15.09 29.22
C SER A 675 8.55 -13.95 30.11
N THR A 676 7.68 -14.26 31.08
CA THR A 676 7.15 -13.30 32.04
C THR A 676 8.26 -12.80 32.96
N LEU A 677 9.08 -13.69 33.52
CA LEU A 677 10.22 -13.33 34.37
C LEU A 677 11.26 -12.47 33.62
N LEU A 678 11.54 -12.77 32.35
CA LEU A 678 12.46 -11.97 31.54
C LEU A 678 11.88 -10.58 31.22
N THR A 679 10.57 -10.47 31.11
CA THR A 679 9.89 -9.18 30.91
C THR A 679 9.94 -8.34 32.20
N ASP A 680 9.72 -8.96 33.34
CA ASP A 680 9.79 -8.30 34.67
C ASP A 680 11.22 -7.84 34.98
N ILE A 681 12.24 -8.63 34.64
CA ILE A 681 13.65 -8.25 34.82
C ILE A 681 14.00 -7.06 33.93
N SER A 682 13.50 -7.03 32.70
CA SER A 682 13.75 -5.89 31.80
C SER A 682 13.08 -4.59 32.26
N LEU A 683 12.00 -4.68 33.02
CA LEU A 683 11.32 -3.52 33.62
C LEU A 683 12.01 -3.04 34.92
N SER A 684 12.70 -3.94 35.64
CA SER A 684 13.46 -3.56 36.84
C SER A 684 14.78 -2.85 36.51
N ASP A 685 15.44 -3.22 35.41
CA ASP A 685 16.68 -2.59 34.95
C ASP A 685 16.46 -1.17 34.36
N GLU A 686 15.24 -0.83 33.95
CA GLU A 686 14.91 0.54 33.52
C GLU A 686 14.57 1.50 34.66
N MET A 687 14.33 1.00 35.88
CA MET A 687 14.04 1.85 37.05
C MET A 687 15.26 2.20 37.90
N ASP A 688 16.41 1.56 37.70
CA ASP A 688 17.64 1.85 38.44
C ASP A 688 18.58 2.86 37.74
N PHE A 689 18.14 3.51 36.67
CA PHE A 689 18.84 4.60 35.98
C PHE A 689 17.96 5.86 35.89
N GLN A 690 17.47 6.36 37.04
CA GLN A 690 17.01 7.77 37.15
C GLN A 690 17.77 8.47 38.27
#